data_232434378dd98f15d400cbde73f47cfa
#
_entry.id   232434378dd98f15d400cbde73f47cfa
#
_cell.length_a   1.000
_cell.length_b   1.000
_cell.length_c   1.000
_cell.angle_alpha   90.00
_cell.angle_beta   90.00
_cell.angle_gamma   90.00
#
_symmetry.space_group_name_H-M   'P 1'
#
loop_
_entity.id
_entity.type
_entity.pdbx_description
1 polymer ?
#
loop_
_entity_poly.entity_id
_entity_poly.type
_entity_poly.pdbx_seq_one_letter_code
_entity_poly.pdbx_strand_id
1 'polypeptide(L)'
;WFSQGTPNIYEATFPYVISNLREITKIELDFDLYNKFSKYSAYLNIDEVDDMDVAWEKVATELNIDVNELKEKILPMTAIYSIADHSRTLLFGINDGKLPSNVGGGYNLRVILRRALNFIDKFNWDINISDVCRWHAEELKELFPEVSERLDDLKKILTVEKKKFYTTKRKTSKILEKLIAEGDLSTETLIEIYDSRGINPEMVKETAKKYNRIIKIPDNFYSLVVERHEKKEQINSLQKEIEVDLNNIPETKSLYYYDYTKTSNKAKVLKIVGKNVILDQSVAYPTSGGQIHDIGHINGQKFENVVKQGNYIIHILSEKPKFNEGEVVNIEVDKDWRTQLSQHHTATHIVNAASRFVLGAHINQAGAKKTLKYSNLDITHYEQISRENLLKIENKANEIVKKAIDLRLSFIPRSEAERKYGMTIYQGGAVPGKNIRIVKIPNVDVEACGGTHLNNTSEAGRIKIIKSQKIQDGIVRLTFTAGDATKELEAEDSLILSQLGKLMGVPRIKIIGRVKELLNKWKNLNKAIQTGKYSEDDLVLNSNDTFELDILTELSRILNTKKEDIPLKVKKLYNEWSEAKSKIKDIENLFNEEFMENLIKSAFLFNDSKMIVKSFDNLSQNDLKNLSMKILGKSENLNTIFINKDEKGITIIGMVGKRLMKRSVFNMGNFAIDIASKYGGKGGGKEDYGQVFIGDKEVNLKDLVNFIKEKLNQN
;
A
#
# COMPACT_ATOMS: atom_id res chain seq x y z
N TRP A 1 -2.19 50.33 1.34
CA TRP A 1 -2.50 50.50 -0.07
C TRP A 1 -2.72 51.99 -0.41
N PHE A 2 -3.78 52.57 0.10
CA PHE A 2 -4.11 54.01 -0.18
C PHE A 2 -2.97 54.96 0.21
N SER A 3 -2.37 54.78 1.38
CA SER A 3 -1.27 55.60 1.85
C SER A 3 0.03 55.48 1.05
N GLN A 4 0.21 54.39 0.36
CA GLN A 4 1.39 54.14 -0.50
C GLN A 4 1.19 54.62 -1.94
N GLY A 5 -0.03 55.05 -2.31
CA GLY A 5 -0.34 55.53 -3.65
C GLY A 5 -0.26 54.45 -4.74
N THR A 6 -0.40 53.17 -4.37
CA THR A 6 -0.40 52.05 -5.32
C THR A 6 -1.79 51.86 -5.95
N PRO A 7 -1.88 51.31 -7.19
CA PRO A 7 -3.14 51.16 -7.89
C PRO A 7 -4.09 50.15 -7.24
N ASN A 8 -3.55 49.17 -6.49
CA ASN A 8 -4.35 48.17 -5.78
C ASN A 8 -3.58 47.57 -4.60
N ILE A 9 -4.26 46.76 -3.81
CA ILE A 9 -3.69 46.10 -2.61
C ILE A 9 -2.54 45.15 -2.95
N TYR A 10 -2.57 44.47 -4.10
CA TYR A 10 -1.55 43.53 -4.49
C TYR A 10 -0.21 44.19 -4.76
N GLU A 11 -0.21 45.35 -5.47
CA GLU A 11 0.99 46.14 -5.75
C GLU A 11 1.59 46.73 -4.44
N ALA A 12 0.74 47.01 -3.43
CA ALA A 12 1.21 47.44 -2.13
C ALA A 12 1.79 46.31 -1.28
N THR A 13 1.22 45.10 -1.40
CA THR A 13 1.51 43.98 -0.51
C THR A 13 2.62 43.05 -1.05
N PHE A 14 2.79 42.99 -2.38
CA PHE A 14 3.72 42.09 -3.05
C PHE A 14 4.59 42.79 -4.11
N PRO A 15 5.15 43.99 -3.85
CA PRO A 15 5.79 44.81 -4.88
C PRO A 15 6.96 44.06 -5.57
N TYR A 16 7.81 43.42 -4.78
CA TYR A 16 8.96 42.64 -5.30
C TYR A 16 8.51 41.42 -6.12
N VAL A 17 7.54 40.68 -5.63
CA VAL A 17 7.04 39.46 -6.31
C VAL A 17 6.34 39.81 -7.62
N ILE A 18 5.49 40.84 -7.63
CA ILE A 18 4.79 41.29 -8.83
C ILE A 18 5.77 41.83 -9.86
N SER A 19 6.80 42.58 -9.46
CA SER A 19 7.84 43.05 -10.34
C SER A 19 8.54 41.90 -11.08
N ASN A 20 8.94 40.82 -10.34
CA ASN A 20 9.56 39.66 -10.93
C ASN A 20 8.59 38.90 -11.86
N LEU A 21 7.31 38.76 -11.48
CA LEU A 21 6.30 38.09 -12.32
C LEU A 21 6.08 38.88 -13.64
N ARG A 22 6.03 40.20 -13.59
CA ARG A 22 5.90 41.07 -14.78
C ARG A 22 7.12 40.96 -15.68
N GLU A 23 8.31 40.88 -15.11
CA GLU A 23 9.54 40.68 -15.90
C GLU A 23 9.52 39.38 -16.70
N ILE A 24 9.06 38.28 -16.08
CA ILE A 24 8.96 36.99 -16.75
C ILE A 24 7.83 36.95 -17.78
N THR A 25 6.66 37.46 -17.43
CA THR A 25 5.46 37.38 -18.26
C THR A 25 5.41 38.41 -19.39
N LYS A 26 6.22 39.48 -19.28
CA LYS A 26 6.23 40.65 -20.17
C LYS A 26 4.86 41.35 -20.26
N ILE A 27 4.04 41.21 -19.23
CA ILE A 27 2.73 41.84 -19.20
C ILE A 27 2.88 43.28 -18.73
N GLU A 28 2.44 44.22 -19.56
CA GLU A 28 2.29 45.63 -19.17
C GLU A 28 0.90 45.84 -18.54
N LEU A 29 0.89 46.52 -17.43
CA LEU A 29 -0.34 46.80 -16.70
C LEU A 29 -0.95 48.12 -17.18
N ASP A 30 -2.14 48.07 -17.75
CA ASP A 30 -2.95 49.22 -18.05
C ASP A 30 -3.68 49.68 -16.74
N PHE A 31 -3.00 50.50 -15.96
CA PHE A 31 -3.54 50.94 -14.67
C PHE A 31 -4.78 51.81 -14.80
N ASP A 32 -4.93 52.54 -15.91
CA ASP A 32 -6.13 53.37 -16.13
C ASP A 32 -7.34 52.48 -16.41
N LEU A 33 -7.18 51.45 -17.22
CA LEU A 33 -8.20 50.45 -17.45
C LEU A 33 -8.51 49.68 -16.16
N TYR A 34 -7.47 49.22 -15.43
CA TYR A 34 -7.64 48.49 -14.20
C TYR A 34 -8.39 49.29 -13.13
N ASN A 35 -8.09 50.56 -12.97
CA ASN A 35 -8.79 51.45 -12.03
C ASN A 35 -10.26 51.65 -12.39
N LYS A 36 -10.58 51.75 -13.68
CA LYS A 36 -11.96 51.76 -14.15
C LYS A 36 -12.66 50.44 -13.90
N PHE A 37 -12.01 49.33 -14.24
CA PHE A 37 -12.50 47.96 -14.07
C PHE A 37 -12.72 47.61 -12.58
N SER A 38 -11.84 48.01 -11.69
CA SER A 38 -11.90 47.68 -10.25
C SER A 38 -13.21 48.08 -9.60
N LYS A 39 -13.86 49.14 -10.08
CA LYS A 39 -15.17 49.61 -9.59
C LYS A 39 -16.29 48.60 -9.88
N TYR A 40 -16.13 47.80 -10.90
CA TYR A 40 -17.09 46.82 -11.36
C TYR A 40 -16.67 45.37 -11.07
N SER A 41 -15.47 45.16 -10.46
CA SER A 41 -14.92 43.84 -10.19
C SER A 41 -15.82 42.98 -9.29
N ALA A 42 -16.62 43.60 -8.42
CA ALA A 42 -17.61 42.91 -7.58
C ALA A 42 -18.69 42.19 -8.41
N TYR A 43 -19.01 42.68 -9.61
CA TYR A 43 -19.96 42.00 -10.50
C TYR A 43 -19.43 40.69 -11.08
N LEU A 44 -18.15 40.41 -10.90
CA LEU A 44 -17.49 39.15 -11.33
C LEU A 44 -17.22 38.21 -10.17
N ASN A 45 -17.91 38.37 -9.04
CA ASN A 45 -17.82 37.46 -7.92
C ASN A 45 -18.49 36.12 -8.26
N ILE A 46 -17.69 35.08 -8.38
CA ILE A 46 -18.14 33.73 -8.75
C ILE A 46 -19.20 33.17 -7.80
N ASP A 47 -19.18 33.58 -6.53
CA ASP A 47 -20.13 33.11 -5.52
C ASP A 47 -21.52 33.80 -5.60
N GLU A 48 -21.61 34.89 -6.36
CA GLU A 48 -22.82 35.74 -6.43
C GLU A 48 -23.42 35.84 -7.85
N VAL A 49 -22.76 35.26 -8.85
CA VAL A 49 -23.11 35.41 -10.26
C VAL A 49 -23.51 34.08 -10.89
N ASP A 50 -24.72 34.02 -11.43
CA ASP A 50 -25.25 32.79 -12.08
C ASP A 50 -24.59 32.49 -13.44
N ASP A 51 -24.16 33.52 -14.18
CA ASP A 51 -23.51 33.41 -15.48
C ASP A 51 -22.38 34.43 -15.65
N MET A 52 -21.15 33.93 -15.61
CA MET A 52 -19.93 34.74 -15.71
C MET A 52 -19.76 35.41 -17.06
N ASP A 53 -20.25 34.83 -18.16
CA ASP A 53 -20.12 35.46 -19.48
C ASP A 53 -21.06 36.68 -19.59
N VAL A 54 -22.28 36.57 -19.05
CA VAL A 54 -23.21 37.72 -18.93
C VAL A 54 -22.64 38.82 -18.02
N ALA A 55 -21.99 38.42 -16.90
CA ALA A 55 -21.35 39.40 -16.01
C ALA A 55 -20.20 40.15 -16.71
N TRP A 56 -19.36 39.44 -17.49
CA TRP A 56 -18.30 40.05 -18.29
C TRP A 56 -18.85 41.02 -19.35
N GLU A 57 -19.94 40.65 -20.06
CA GLU A 57 -20.61 41.52 -21.03
C GLU A 57 -21.15 42.77 -20.38
N LYS A 58 -21.73 42.66 -19.18
CA LYS A 58 -22.24 43.81 -18.42
C LYS A 58 -21.08 44.77 -18.06
N VAL A 59 -19.96 44.24 -17.51
CA VAL A 59 -18.80 45.07 -17.16
C VAL A 59 -18.20 45.73 -18.42
N ALA A 60 -18.09 44.98 -19.52
CA ALA A 60 -17.60 45.51 -20.80
C ALA A 60 -18.46 46.63 -21.33
N THR A 61 -19.80 46.51 -21.24
CA THR A 61 -20.77 47.55 -21.61
C THR A 61 -20.60 48.82 -20.76
N GLU A 62 -20.49 48.68 -19.44
CA GLU A 62 -20.27 49.80 -18.51
C GLU A 62 -18.95 50.55 -18.76
N LEU A 63 -17.93 49.86 -19.22
CA LEU A 63 -16.64 50.41 -19.58
C LEU A 63 -16.54 50.91 -21.04
N ASN A 64 -17.54 50.64 -21.84
CA ASN A 64 -17.58 50.93 -23.27
C ASN A 64 -16.37 50.33 -24.03
N ILE A 65 -16.06 49.09 -23.76
CA ILE A 65 -14.94 48.29 -24.32
C ILE A 65 -15.51 46.96 -24.84
N ASP A 66 -14.94 46.42 -25.92
CA ASP A 66 -15.28 45.06 -26.35
C ASP A 66 -14.95 44.01 -25.27
N VAL A 67 -15.85 43.07 -25.08
CA VAL A 67 -15.71 42.04 -24.01
C VAL A 67 -14.45 41.20 -24.16
N ASN A 68 -14.03 40.87 -25.38
CA ASN A 68 -12.83 40.08 -25.63
C ASN A 68 -11.59 40.91 -25.38
N GLU A 69 -11.58 42.19 -25.82
CA GLU A 69 -10.49 43.13 -25.54
C GLU A 69 -10.34 43.32 -24.04
N LEU A 70 -11.44 43.51 -23.29
CA LEU A 70 -11.42 43.61 -21.86
C LEU A 70 -10.85 42.36 -21.19
N LYS A 71 -11.30 41.17 -21.62
CA LYS A 71 -10.79 39.89 -21.10
C LYS A 71 -9.31 39.70 -21.41
N GLU A 72 -8.84 40.04 -22.61
CA GLU A 72 -7.42 39.94 -23.00
C GLU A 72 -6.50 40.83 -22.13
N LYS A 73 -6.96 41.99 -21.73
CA LYS A 73 -6.18 42.91 -20.86
C LYS A 73 -6.27 42.57 -19.37
N ILE A 74 -7.44 42.24 -18.87
CA ILE A 74 -7.69 42.04 -17.45
C ILE A 74 -7.30 40.64 -16.95
N LEU A 75 -7.56 39.58 -17.71
CA LEU A 75 -7.30 38.21 -17.24
C LEU A 75 -5.83 37.93 -16.95
N PRO A 76 -4.84 38.37 -17.75
CA PRO A 76 -3.43 38.18 -17.42
C PRO A 76 -3.02 38.92 -16.13
N MET A 77 -3.53 40.12 -15.92
CA MET A 77 -3.28 40.89 -14.68
C MET A 77 -3.83 40.14 -13.47
N THR A 78 -5.09 39.69 -13.55
CA THR A 78 -5.73 38.89 -12.51
C THR A 78 -4.96 37.63 -12.21
N ALA A 79 -4.42 36.97 -13.24
CA ALA A 79 -3.60 35.76 -13.09
C ALA A 79 -2.28 36.05 -12.34
N ILE A 80 -1.58 37.15 -12.66
CA ILE A 80 -0.35 37.55 -11.94
C ILE A 80 -0.65 37.79 -10.47
N TYR A 81 -1.71 38.56 -10.14
CA TYR A 81 -2.09 38.82 -8.76
C TYR A 81 -2.51 37.54 -8.03
N SER A 82 -3.26 36.68 -8.69
CA SER A 82 -3.64 35.38 -8.10
C SER A 82 -2.43 34.48 -7.86
N ILE A 83 -1.45 34.41 -8.75
CA ILE A 83 -0.21 33.65 -8.55
C ILE A 83 0.56 34.20 -7.35
N ALA A 84 0.70 35.52 -7.23
CA ALA A 84 1.39 36.15 -6.09
C ALA A 84 0.68 35.86 -4.76
N ASP A 85 -0.64 36.04 -4.69
CA ASP A 85 -1.43 35.77 -3.49
C ASP A 85 -1.42 34.29 -3.09
N HIS A 86 -1.65 33.42 -4.05
CA HIS A 86 -1.69 31.97 -3.81
C HIS A 86 -0.33 31.41 -3.38
N SER A 87 0.76 31.90 -3.98
CA SER A 87 2.12 31.45 -3.61
C SER A 87 2.51 31.90 -2.19
N ARG A 88 2.06 33.10 -1.74
CA ARG A 88 2.23 33.54 -0.36
C ARG A 88 1.46 32.64 0.62
N THR A 89 0.22 32.33 0.32
CA THR A 89 -0.60 31.43 1.13
C THR A 89 0.01 30.03 1.20
N LEU A 90 0.55 29.51 0.08
CA LEU A 90 1.25 28.23 0.04
C LEU A 90 2.52 28.27 0.89
N LEU A 91 3.30 29.35 0.82
CA LEU A 91 4.52 29.52 1.62
C LEU A 91 4.23 29.39 3.11
N PHE A 92 3.29 30.17 3.63
CA PHE A 92 2.94 30.12 5.06
C PHE A 92 2.29 28.81 5.46
N GLY A 93 1.27 28.34 4.72
CA GLY A 93 0.56 27.11 5.06
C GLY A 93 1.46 25.86 5.07
N ILE A 94 2.40 25.76 4.12
CA ILE A 94 3.35 24.65 4.08
C ILE A 94 4.42 24.80 5.17
N ASN A 95 4.89 26.02 5.43
CA ASN A 95 5.85 26.29 6.50
C ASN A 95 5.27 25.92 7.88
N ASP A 96 3.98 26.15 8.09
CA ASP A 96 3.25 25.76 9.30
C ASP A 96 2.93 24.25 9.37
N GLY A 97 3.44 23.47 8.42
CA GLY A 97 3.36 22.02 8.41
C GLY A 97 2.10 21.43 7.75
N LYS A 98 1.28 22.25 7.09
CA LYS A 98 0.14 21.74 6.29
C LYS A 98 0.61 21.27 4.92
N LEU A 99 0.12 20.10 4.49
CA LEU A 99 0.40 19.57 3.15
C LEU A 99 -0.83 19.72 2.25
N PRO A 100 -0.63 20.04 0.95
CA PRO A 100 -1.70 19.92 -0.03
C PRO A 100 -2.26 18.49 -0.04
N SER A 101 -3.57 18.35 0.18
CA SER A 101 -4.24 17.05 0.29
C SER A 101 -5.67 17.11 -0.24
N ASN A 102 -6.43 16.02 -0.17
CA ASN A 102 -7.84 15.98 -0.58
C ASN A 102 -8.82 16.28 0.56
N VAL A 103 -8.34 16.60 1.77
CA VAL A 103 -9.19 16.78 2.95
C VAL A 103 -8.75 17.97 3.80
N GLY A 104 -9.72 18.58 4.50
CA GLY A 104 -9.50 19.66 5.46
C GLY A 104 -8.73 20.86 4.88
N GLY A 105 -7.94 21.56 5.70
CA GLY A 105 -7.16 22.72 5.27
C GLY A 105 -6.14 22.44 4.15
N GLY A 106 -5.66 21.20 4.03
CA GLY A 106 -4.77 20.80 2.93
C GLY A 106 -5.47 20.80 1.56
N TYR A 107 -6.78 20.62 1.54
CA TYR A 107 -7.59 20.76 0.33
C TYR A 107 -7.51 22.16 -0.25
N ASN A 108 -7.68 23.18 0.59
CA ASN A 108 -7.59 24.58 0.16
C ASN A 108 -6.21 24.90 -0.43
N LEU A 109 -5.12 24.44 0.22
CA LEU A 109 -3.76 24.60 -0.33
C LEU A 109 -3.61 23.93 -1.71
N ARG A 110 -4.22 22.77 -1.91
CA ARG A 110 -4.19 22.10 -3.21
C ARG A 110 -4.99 22.85 -4.28
N VAL A 111 -6.15 23.38 -3.92
CA VAL A 111 -6.99 24.16 -4.83
C VAL A 111 -6.25 25.39 -5.34
N ILE A 112 -5.68 26.22 -4.43
CA ILE A 112 -4.97 27.44 -4.83
C ILE A 112 -3.70 27.13 -5.64
N LEU A 113 -2.97 26.06 -5.29
CA LEU A 113 -1.83 25.61 -6.09
C LEU A 113 -2.24 25.23 -7.52
N ARG A 114 -3.31 24.44 -7.67
CA ARG A 114 -3.82 24.05 -9.00
C ARG A 114 -4.35 25.22 -9.79
N ARG A 115 -4.97 26.21 -9.13
CA ARG A 115 -5.38 27.47 -9.74
C ARG A 115 -4.18 28.22 -10.32
N ALA A 116 -3.12 28.41 -9.53
CA ALA A 116 -1.89 29.04 -9.99
C ALA A 116 -1.27 28.27 -11.18
N LEU A 117 -1.20 26.94 -11.13
CA LEU A 117 -0.70 26.11 -12.23
C LEU A 117 -1.56 26.22 -13.49
N ASN A 118 -2.87 26.30 -13.35
CA ASN A 118 -3.78 26.50 -14.49
C ASN A 118 -3.57 27.87 -15.15
N PHE A 119 -3.33 28.93 -14.40
CA PHE A 119 -2.99 30.24 -14.97
C PHE A 119 -1.67 30.21 -15.74
N ILE A 120 -0.64 29.58 -15.17
CA ILE A 120 0.66 29.38 -15.80
C ILE A 120 0.50 28.64 -17.14
N ASP A 121 -0.27 27.54 -17.15
CA ASP A 121 -0.56 26.75 -18.35
C ASP A 121 -1.38 27.58 -19.39
N LYS A 122 -2.41 28.29 -18.93
CA LYS A 122 -3.33 29.06 -19.81
C LYS A 122 -2.59 30.12 -20.61
N PHE A 123 -1.67 30.81 -19.98
CA PHE A 123 -0.91 31.89 -20.58
C PHE A 123 0.48 31.44 -21.09
N ASN A 124 0.78 30.15 -20.97
CA ASN A 124 2.07 29.55 -21.37
C ASN A 124 3.29 30.27 -20.77
N TRP A 125 3.21 30.65 -19.50
CA TRP A 125 4.28 31.33 -18.79
C TRP A 125 5.31 30.32 -18.23
N ASP A 126 6.60 30.69 -18.26
CA ASP A 126 7.67 29.92 -17.63
C ASP A 126 7.85 30.35 -16.16
N ILE A 127 6.85 30.06 -15.33
CA ILE A 127 6.83 30.37 -13.91
C ILE A 127 6.91 29.09 -13.09
N ASN A 128 7.81 29.08 -12.12
CA ASN A 128 7.87 28.02 -11.11
C ASN A 128 7.36 28.57 -9.76
N ILE A 129 6.27 28.02 -9.25
CA ILE A 129 5.64 28.45 -8.00
C ILE A 129 6.63 28.45 -6.80
N SER A 130 7.59 27.50 -6.76
CA SER A 130 8.59 27.50 -5.69
C SER A 130 9.53 28.69 -5.73
N ASP A 131 9.78 29.28 -6.90
CA ASP A 131 10.58 30.49 -7.03
C ASP A 131 9.77 31.71 -6.59
N VAL A 132 8.49 31.76 -6.91
CA VAL A 132 7.58 32.82 -6.42
C VAL A 132 7.48 32.78 -4.89
N CYS A 133 7.37 31.59 -4.29
CA CYS A 133 7.42 31.45 -2.83
C CYS A 133 8.74 31.94 -2.25
N ARG A 134 9.87 31.68 -2.92
CA ARG A 134 11.18 32.17 -2.48
C ARG A 134 11.25 33.72 -2.51
N TRP A 135 10.74 34.37 -3.55
CA TRP A 135 10.67 35.83 -3.59
C TRP A 135 9.85 36.43 -2.44
N HIS A 136 8.72 35.79 -2.10
CA HIS A 136 7.97 36.16 -0.91
C HIS A 136 8.79 36.02 0.38
N ALA A 137 9.53 34.90 0.51
CA ALA A 137 10.35 34.70 1.70
C ALA A 137 11.51 35.70 1.79
N GLU A 138 12.09 36.09 0.66
CA GLU A 138 13.11 37.14 0.58
C GLU A 138 12.52 38.51 1.02
N GLU A 139 11.34 38.86 0.52
CA GLU A 139 10.64 40.14 0.86
C GLU A 139 10.23 40.18 2.34
N LEU A 140 9.84 39.04 2.91
CA LEU A 140 9.31 38.94 4.26
C LEU A 140 10.35 38.59 5.32
N LYS A 141 11.62 38.40 4.94
CA LYS A 141 12.69 37.90 5.81
C LYS A 141 12.86 38.64 7.13
N GLU A 142 12.66 39.95 7.16
CA GLU A 142 12.78 40.74 8.38
C GLU A 142 11.61 40.54 9.34
N LEU A 143 10.40 40.27 8.81
CA LEU A 143 9.18 40.11 9.61
C LEU A 143 8.94 38.65 10.00
N PHE A 144 9.27 37.72 9.10
CA PHE A 144 9.02 36.28 9.23
C PHE A 144 10.25 35.48 8.79
N PRO A 145 11.36 35.52 9.54
CA PRO A 145 12.60 34.83 9.15
C PRO A 145 12.43 33.31 8.99
N GLU A 146 11.48 32.69 9.74
CA GLU A 146 11.19 31.28 9.74
C GLU A 146 10.72 30.73 8.38
N VAL A 147 10.07 31.55 7.54
CA VAL A 147 9.60 31.10 6.22
C VAL A 147 10.76 30.86 5.24
N SER A 148 11.94 31.43 5.52
CA SER A 148 13.15 31.20 4.73
C SER A 148 13.89 29.91 5.07
N GLU A 149 13.67 29.35 6.27
CA GLU A 149 14.42 28.20 6.78
C GLU A 149 14.04 26.87 6.10
N ARG A 150 12.83 26.77 5.50
CA ARG A 150 12.25 25.53 4.98
C ARG A 150 11.95 25.55 3.49
N LEU A 151 12.57 26.43 2.73
CA LEU A 151 12.32 26.57 1.30
C LEU A 151 12.65 25.30 0.50
N ASP A 152 13.65 24.51 0.92
CA ASP A 152 13.99 23.26 0.26
C ASP A 152 12.89 22.18 0.43
N ASP A 153 12.28 22.10 1.60
CA ASP A 153 11.16 21.19 1.84
C ASP A 153 9.91 21.64 1.08
N LEU A 154 9.61 22.94 1.09
CA LEU A 154 8.55 23.53 0.28
C LEU A 154 8.73 23.21 -1.21
N LYS A 155 9.93 23.38 -1.76
CA LYS A 155 10.25 23.05 -3.15
C LYS A 155 9.99 21.59 -3.48
N LYS A 156 10.37 20.65 -2.60
CA LYS A 156 10.09 19.22 -2.77
C LYS A 156 8.59 18.95 -2.80
N ILE A 157 7.82 19.49 -1.84
CA ILE A 157 6.37 19.32 -1.74
C ILE A 157 5.68 19.85 -3.00
N LEU A 158 5.99 21.09 -3.42
CA LEU A 158 5.41 21.68 -4.62
C LEU A 158 5.78 20.92 -5.90
N THR A 159 7.02 20.39 -5.99
CA THR A 159 7.47 19.57 -7.12
C THR A 159 6.65 18.28 -7.22
N VAL A 160 6.41 17.59 -6.11
CA VAL A 160 5.59 16.37 -6.07
C VAL A 160 4.14 16.68 -6.45
N GLU A 161 3.55 17.76 -5.92
CA GLU A 161 2.18 18.17 -6.25
C GLU A 161 2.03 18.60 -7.71
N LYS A 162 3.00 19.35 -8.27
CA LYS A 162 3.06 19.70 -9.69
C LYS A 162 3.09 18.44 -10.56
N LYS A 163 3.91 17.45 -10.21
CA LYS A 163 3.95 16.16 -10.92
C LYS A 163 2.61 15.41 -10.85
N LYS A 164 1.95 15.39 -9.68
CA LYS A 164 0.61 14.80 -9.51
C LYS A 164 -0.42 15.53 -10.39
N PHE A 165 -0.40 16.86 -10.40
CA PHE A 165 -1.31 17.67 -11.23
C PHE A 165 -1.20 17.31 -12.71
N TYR A 166 0.01 17.33 -13.29
CA TYR A 166 0.20 17.00 -14.72
C TYR A 166 -0.04 15.53 -15.04
N THR A 167 0.26 14.64 -14.11
CA THR A 167 -0.05 13.20 -14.28
C THR A 167 -1.56 12.97 -14.31
N THR A 168 -2.29 13.64 -13.42
CA THR A 168 -3.74 13.60 -13.38
C THR A 168 -4.32 14.20 -14.66
N LYS A 169 -3.88 15.40 -15.05
CA LYS A 169 -4.33 16.09 -16.27
C LYS A 169 -4.22 15.20 -17.51
N ARG A 170 -3.09 14.48 -17.68
CA ARG A 170 -2.87 13.54 -18.80
C ARG A 170 -3.77 12.28 -18.76
N LYS A 171 -3.95 11.68 -17.57
CA LYS A 171 -4.80 10.48 -17.41
C LYS A 171 -6.28 10.82 -17.55
N THR A 172 -6.64 11.99 -17.10
CA THR A 172 -8.02 12.48 -17.03
C THR A 172 -8.58 12.83 -18.37
N SER A 173 -7.78 13.33 -19.31
CA SER A 173 -8.26 13.67 -20.67
C SER A 173 -9.01 12.50 -21.30
N LYS A 174 -8.44 11.30 -21.31
CA LYS A 174 -9.08 10.10 -21.88
C LYS A 174 -10.36 9.66 -21.17
N ILE A 175 -10.42 9.88 -19.86
CA ILE A 175 -11.59 9.51 -19.04
C ILE A 175 -12.72 10.50 -19.28
N LEU A 176 -12.39 11.80 -19.33
CA LEU A 176 -13.34 12.86 -19.65
C LEU A 176 -13.92 12.69 -21.05
N GLU A 177 -13.08 12.40 -22.04
CA GLU A 177 -13.51 12.11 -23.41
C GLU A 177 -14.57 11.01 -23.43
N LYS A 178 -14.34 9.93 -22.67
CA LYS A 178 -15.30 8.84 -22.58
C LYS A 178 -16.59 9.25 -21.86
N LEU A 179 -16.51 9.91 -20.71
CA LEU A 179 -17.67 10.36 -19.93
C LEU A 179 -18.53 11.38 -20.71
N ILE A 180 -17.87 12.31 -21.41
CA ILE A 180 -18.56 13.30 -22.25
C ILE A 180 -19.24 12.63 -23.47
N ALA A 181 -18.63 11.58 -24.01
CA ALA A 181 -19.23 10.81 -25.11
C ALA A 181 -20.46 10.01 -24.65
N GLU A 182 -20.50 9.53 -23.41
CA GLU A 182 -21.58 8.71 -22.86
C GLU A 182 -22.84 9.50 -22.45
N GLY A 183 -22.78 10.83 -22.25
CA GLY A 183 -23.97 11.66 -21.96
C GLY A 183 -23.67 12.91 -21.11
N ASP A 184 -24.74 13.52 -20.59
CA ASP A 184 -24.64 14.66 -19.69
C ASP A 184 -24.15 14.20 -18.29
N LEU A 185 -23.25 15.01 -17.69
CA LEU A 185 -22.72 14.74 -16.36
C LEU A 185 -23.59 15.41 -15.30
N SER A 186 -24.14 14.64 -14.37
CA SER A 186 -24.86 15.20 -13.22
C SER A 186 -23.89 15.92 -12.27
N THR A 187 -24.43 16.81 -11.44
CA THR A 187 -23.65 17.52 -10.41
C THR A 187 -22.95 16.53 -9.46
N GLU A 188 -23.61 15.44 -9.07
CA GLU A 188 -23.05 14.39 -8.23
C GLU A 188 -21.86 13.72 -8.90
N THR A 189 -21.96 13.42 -10.20
CA THR A 189 -20.87 12.82 -10.98
C THR A 189 -19.70 13.80 -11.07
N LEU A 190 -19.97 15.09 -11.29
CA LEU A 190 -18.94 16.13 -11.32
C LEU A 190 -18.20 16.22 -9.98
N ILE A 191 -18.91 16.19 -8.84
CA ILE A 191 -18.32 16.19 -7.49
C ILE A 191 -17.50 14.90 -7.28
N GLU A 192 -18.00 13.74 -7.69
CA GLU A 192 -17.31 12.47 -7.54
C GLU A 192 -15.99 12.41 -8.32
N ILE A 193 -15.99 12.84 -9.59
CA ILE A 193 -14.77 12.87 -10.41
C ILE A 193 -13.77 13.92 -9.93
N TYR A 194 -14.26 15.01 -9.36
CA TYR A 194 -13.43 16.02 -8.72
C TYR A 194 -12.74 15.45 -7.48
N ASP A 195 -13.50 14.82 -6.55
CA ASP A 195 -12.98 14.22 -5.32
C ASP A 195 -12.03 13.05 -5.60
N SER A 196 -12.48 12.11 -6.43
CA SER A 196 -11.76 10.85 -6.64
C SER A 196 -10.57 10.98 -7.58
N ARG A 197 -10.63 11.91 -8.54
CA ARG A 197 -9.66 12.03 -9.66
C ARG A 197 -9.05 13.41 -9.81
N GLY A 198 -9.54 14.40 -9.06
CA GLY A 198 -9.06 15.78 -9.11
C GLY A 198 -9.35 16.48 -10.45
N ILE A 199 -10.44 16.09 -11.13
CA ILE A 199 -10.90 16.70 -12.37
C ILE A 199 -11.70 17.94 -12.01
N ASN A 200 -11.17 19.12 -12.34
CA ASN A 200 -11.88 20.36 -12.07
C ASN A 200 -12.95 20.67 -13.12
N PRO A 201 -13.95 21.49 -12.77
CA PRO A 201 -15.02 21.89 -13.68
C PRO A 201 -14.53 22.54 -14.97
N GLU A 202 -13.46 23.32 -14.92
CA GLU A 202 -12.88 24.00 -16.07
C GLU A 202 -12.35 22.99 -17.10
N MET A 203 -11.69 21.91 -16.66
CA MET A 203 -11.24 20.83 -17.54
C MET A 203 -12.42 20.12 -18.21
N VAL A 204 -13.54 19.96 -17.49
CA VAL A 204 -14.77 19.39 -18.05
C VAL A 204 -15.34 20.29 -19.14
N LYS A 205 -15.47 21.60 -18.86
CA LYS A 205 -15.93 22.61 -19.85
C LYS A 205 -15.03 22.65 -21.11
N GLU A 206 -13.71 22.70 -20.93
CA GLU A 206 -12.76 22.74 -22.05
C GLU A 206 -12.81 21.48 -22.90
N THR A 207 -12.94 20.31 -22.24
CA THR A 207 -13.04 19.06 -22.99
C THR A 207 -14.38 18.93 -23.70
N ALA A 208 -15.49 19.33 -23.07
CA ALA A 208 -16.82 19.32 -23.66
C ALA A 208 -16.90 20.22 -24.91
N LYS A 209 -16.28 21.41 -24.88
CA LYS A 209 -16.19 22.30 -26.06
C LYS A 209 -15.54 21.64 -27.27
N LYS A 210 -14.51 20.79 -27.06
CA LYS A 210 -13.86 20.04 -28.17
C LYS A 210 -14.78 19.04 -28.84
N TYR A 211 -15.85 18.61 -28.15
CA TYR A 211 -16.86 17.70 -28.65
C TYR A 211 -18.19 18.40 -28.97
N ASN A 212 -18.20 19.73 -29.08
CA ASN A 212 -19.41 20.57 -29.32
C ASN A 212 -20.54 20.27 -28.32
N ARG A 213 -20.20 20.00 -27.05
CA ARG A 213 -21.16 19.77 -25.97
C ARG A 213 -21.11 20.89 -24.94
N ILE A 214 -22.26 21.25 -24.39
CA ILE A 214 -22.39 22.19 -23.28
C ILE A 214 -22.74 21.37 -22.04
N ILE A 215 -21.86 21.41 -21.02
CA ILE A 215 -22.12 20.78 -19.73
C ILE A 215 -22.37 21.89 -18.71
N LYS A 216 -23.54 21.82 -18.06
CA LYS A 216 -23.90 22.74 -16.98
C LYS A 216 -23.11 22.37 -15.72
N ILE A 217 -22.31 23.30 -15.23
CA ILE A 217 -21.59 23.17 -13.96
C ILE A 217 -22.21 24.19 -13.00
N PRO A 218 -22.64 23.78 -11.81
CA PRO A 218 -23.18 24.70 -10.82
C PRO A 218 -22.14 25.74 -10.44
N ASP A 219 -22.51 27.00 -10.33
CA ASP A 219 -21.59 28.09 -9.95
C ASP A 219 -21.08 27.92 -8.50
N ASN A 220 -21.93 27.36 -7.62
CA ASN A 220 -21.59 27.01 -6.26
C ASN A 220 -20.92 25.62 -6.12
N PHE A 221 -20.34 25.07 -7.18
CA PHE A 221 -19.76 23.72 -7.23
C PHE A 221 -18.79 23.44 -6.07
N TYR A 222 -17.89 24.37 -5.78
CA TYR A 222 -16.90 24.20 -4.73
C TYR A 222 -17.52 24.22 -3.33
N SER A 223 -18.60 25.00 -3.10
CA SER A 223 -19.36 24.98 -1.86
C SER A 223 -20.04 23.63 -1.63
N LEU A 224 -20.62 23.03 -2.69
CA LEU A 224 -21.20 21.68 -2.62
C LEU A 224 -20.17 20.58 -2.29
N VAL A 225 -18.96 20.73 -2.79
CA VAL A 225 -17.85 19.82 -2.45
C VAL A 225 -17.50 19.92 -0.96
N VAL A 226 -17.37 21.15 -0.43
CA VAL A 226 -17.07 21.38 1.00
C VAL A 226 -18.18 20.78 1.89
N GLU A 227 -19.43 21.04 1.58
CA GLU A 227 -20.60 20.52 2.33
C GLU A 227 -20.61 18.98 2.37
N ARG A 228 -20.27 18.31 1.26
CA ARG A 228 -20.16 16.85 1.20
C ARG A 228 -19.06 16.30 2.12
N HIS A 229 -17.94 17.01 2.26
CA HIS A 229 -16.84 16.62 3.15
C HIS A 229 -17.19 16.81 4.62
N GLU A 230 -17.84 17.92 5.00
CA GLU A 230 -18.30 18.19 6.36
C GLU A 230 -19.32 17.13 6.84
N LYS A 231 -20.27 16.73 5.98
CA LYS A 231 -21.23 15.67 6.30
C LYS A 231 -20.55 14.31 6.54
N LYS A 232 -19.48 13.99 5.83
CA LYS A 232 -18.71 12.74 6.05
C LYS A 232 -17.94 12.76 7.36
N GLU A 233 -17.41 13.87 7.81
CA GLU A 233 -16.71 13.99 9.10
C GLU A 233 -17.69 13.81 10.27
N GLN A 234 -18.90 14.34 10.20
CA GLN A 234 -19.93 14.18 11.23
C GLN A 234 -20.41 12.73 11.39
N ILE A 235 -20.54 11.97 10.30
CA ILE A 235 -20.99 10.56 10.33
C ILE A 235 -19.92 9.65 10.98
N ASN A 236 -18.64 9.94 10.83
CA ASN A 236 -17.55 9.16 11.42
C ASN A 236 -17.34 9.40 12.93
N SER A 237 -17.96 10.42 13.51
CA SER A 237 -17.84 10.77 14.93
C SER A 237 -18.90 10.09 15.83
N LEU A 238 -19.90 9.42 15.25
CA LEU A 238 -20.95 8.71 15.98
C LEU A 238 -20.51 7.29 16.41
N GLN A 239 -19.55 7.19 17.34
CA GLN A 239 -19.44 5.99 18.17
C GLN A 239 -20.61 5.98 19.16
N LYS A 240 -21.31 4.83 19.27
CA LYS A 240 -22.33 4.64 20.32
C LYS A 240 -21.67 4.81 21.68
N GLU A 241 -21.77 5.97 22.28
CA GLU A 241 -21.38 6.20 23.66
C GLU A 241 -22.34 5.43 24.56
N ILE A 242 -21.78 4.73 25.55
CA ILE A 242 -22.55 4.13 26.62
C ILE A 242 -22.96 5.30 27.53
N GLU A 243 -24.16 5.82 27.38
CA GLU A 243 -24.69 6.85 28.26
C GLU A 243 -25.10 6.23 29.60
N VAL A 244 -24.30 6.47 30.62
CA VAL A 244 -24.64 6.23 32.02
C VAL A 244 -25.06 7.56 32.64
N ASP A 245 -26.18 7.60 33.34
CA ASP A 245 -26.54 8.77 34.14
C ASP A 245 -25.52 8.96 35.27
N LEU A 246 -24.73 10.00 35.19
CA LEU A 246 -23.63 10.32 36.12
C LEU A 246 -23.94 11.55 36.99
N ASN A 247 -25.17 11.98 37.05
CA ASN A 247 -25.58 13.12 37.88
C ASN A 247 -25.32 12.84 39.36
N ASN A 248 -24.85 13.86 40.08
CA ASN A 248 -24.63 13.86 41.53
C ASN A 248 -23.57 12.88 42.08
N ILE A 249 -22.65 12.40 41.26
CA ILE A 249 -21.48 11.65 41.73
C ILE A 249 -20.19 12.41 41.47
N PRO A 250 -19.18 12.31 42.33
CA PRO A 250 -17.87 12.96 42.11
C PRO A 250 -17.12 12.33 40.93
N GLU A 251 -16.28 13.13 40.25
CA GLU A 251 -15.49 12.68 39.14
C GLU A 251 -14.43 11.64 39.55
N THR A 252 -14.08 10.74 38.66
CA THR A 252 -13.05 9.71 38.94
C THR A 252 -11.65 10.32 38.87
N LYS A 253 -10.84 10.15 39.92
CA LYS A 253 -9.44 10.51 39.91
C LYS A 253 -8.62 9.52 39.09
N SER A 254 -8.04 9.96 37.97
CA SER A 254 -7.20 9.13 37.08
C SER A 254 -5.79 9.00 37.61
N LEU A 255 -5.43 7.84 38.19
CA LEU A 255 -4.11 7.61 38.80
C LEU A 255 -3.04 7.24 37.78
N TYR A 256 -3.39 6.64 36.66
CA TYR A 256 -2.49 6.22 35.58
C TYR A 256 -1.74 7.38 34.90
N TYR A 257 -2.17 8.63 35.11
CA TYR A 257 -1.50 9.79 34.54
C TYR A 257 -0.11 10.07 35.12
N TYR A 258 0.13 9.63 36.35
CA TYR A 258 1.35 10.01 37.11
C TYR A 258 2.42 8.92 37.08
N ASP A 259 2.00 7.66 37.11
CA ASP A 259 2.89 6.52 37.16
C ASP A 259 2.25 5.29 36.49
N TYR A 260 2.83 4.86 35.35
CA TYR A 260 2.33 3.71 34.61
C TYR A 260 2.57 2.39 35.34
N THR A 261 3.55 2.35 36.26
CA THR A 261 3.91 1.15 37.02
C THR A 261 2.92 0.87 38.18
N LYS A 262 2.11 1.86 38.52
CA LYS A 262 1.07 1.69 39.51
C LYS A 262 -0.10 0.91 38.93
N THR A 263 -0.12 -0.40 39.23
CA THR A 263 -1.10 -1.35 38.66
C THR A 263 -2.25 -1.69 39.59
N SER A 264 -2.24 -1.20 40.84
CA SER A 264 -3.34 -1.46 41.80
C SER A 264 -3.64 -0.27 42.69
N ASN A 265 -4.88 -0.16 43.14
CA ASN A 265 -5.31 0.77 44.18
C ASN A 265 -6.61 0.31 44.85
N LYS A 266 -6.84 0.78 46.09
CA LYS A 266 -8.14 0.73 46.73
C LYS A 266 -9.00 1.90 46.26
N ALA A 267 -10.27 1.66 45.98
CA ALA A 267 -11.20 2.68 45.51
C ALA A 267 -12.59 2.46 46.09
N LYS A 268 -13.34 3.53 46.28
CA LYS A 268 -14.73 3.48 46.70
C LYS A 268 -15.64 3.36 45.48
N VAL A 269 -16.59 2.44 45.50
CA VAL A 269 -17.62 2.28 44.48
C VAL A 269 -18.58 3.44 44.57
N LEU A 270 -18.65 4.27 43.52
CA LEU A 270 -19.54 5.42 43.46
C LEU A 270 -20.91 5.06 42.91
N LYS A 271 -20.93 4.26 41.81
CA LYS A 271 -22.18 3.86 41.15
C LYS A 271 -22.01 2.52 40.43
N ILE A 272 -23.11 1.75 40.40
CA ILE A 272 -23.23 0.50 39.68
C ILE A 272 -24.48 0.56 38.78
N VAL A 273 -24.26 0.37 37.46
CA VAL A 273 -25.33 0.29 36.46
C VAL A 273 -25.17 -0.98 35.65
N GLY A 274 -25.88 -2.04 36.04
CA GLY A 274 -25.74 -3.35 35.42
C GLY A 274 -24.36 -3.98 35.64
N LYS A 275 -23.52 -4.02 34.61
CA LYS A 275 -22.11 -4.47 34.67
C LYS A 275 -21.11 -3.31 34.75
N ASN A 276 -21.61 -2.08 34.68
CA ASN A 276 -20.80 -0.88 34.66
C ASN A 276 -20.53 -0.39 36.07
N VAL A 277 -19.28 -0.23 36.45
CA VAL A 277 -18.81 0.19 37.77
C VAL A 277 -18.01 1.48 37.65
N ILE A 278 -18.40 2.50 38.40
CA ILE A 278 -17.73 3.77 38.52
C ILE A 278 -17.06 3.88 39.89
N LEU A 279 -15.80 4.20 39.92
CA LEU A 279 -14.97 4.33 41.14
C LEU A 279 -14.57 5.78 41.38
N ASP A 280 -14.31 6.15 42.64
CA ASP A 280 -13.78 7.48 43.01
C ASP A 280 -12.37 7.75 42.48
N GLN A 281 -11.58 6.69 42.29
CA GLN A 281 -10.27 6.73 41.71
C GLN A 281 -9.93 5.41 41.00
N SER A 282 -9.11 5.48 39.94
CA SER A 282 -8.75 4.29 39.17
C SER A 282 -7.33 4.35 38.59
N VAL A 283 -6.63 3.21 38.68
CA VAL A 283 -5.39 2.97 37.93
C VAL A 283 -5.66 2.49 36.52
N ALA A 284 -6.88 2.00 36.20
CA ALA A 284 -7.20 1.46 34.89
C ALA A 284 -7.32 2.55 33.81
N TYR A 285 -6.59 2.38 32.73
CA TYR A 285 -6.64 3.28 31.57
C TYR A 285 -7.83 2.97 30.67
N PRO A 286 -8.67 3.94 30.33
CA PRO A 286 -9.75 3.77 29.37
C PRO A 286 -9.24 3.88 27.92
N THR A 287 -9.93 3.26 26.96
CA THR A 287 -9.64 3.47 25.54
C THR A 287 -9.68 4.96 25.20
N SER A 288 -8.53 5.53 24.88
CA SER A 288 -8.40 6.96 24.56
C SER A 288 -7.10 7.24 23.79
N GLY A 289 -7.04 8.31 22.99
CA GLY A 289 -5.83 8.72 22.28
C GLY A 289 -5.21 7.62 21.40
N GLY A 290 -6.04 6.70 20.89
CA GLY A 290 -5.62 5.56 20.10
C GLY A 290 -4.96 4.41 20.89
N GLN A 291 -4.80 4.51 22.21
CA GLN A 291 -4.39 3.42 23.07
C GLN A 291 -5.62 2.64 23.53
N ILE A 292 -5.60 1.31 23.44
CA ILE A 292 -6.67 0.46 23.97
C ILE A 292 -6.65 0.45 25.50
N HIS A 293 -7.78 0.10 26.10
CA HIS A 293 -7.98 0.03 27.55
C HIS A 293 -7.11 -1.04 28.20
N ASP A 294 -6.95 -0.92 29.51
CA ASP A 294 -6.40 -1.98 30.33
C ASP A 294 -7.43 -3.09 30.59
N ILE A 295 -6.91 -4.25 30.95
CA ILE A 295 -7.67 -5.36 31.49
C ILE A 295 -7.23 -5.64 32.94
N GLY A 296 -8.06 -6.30 33.72
CA GLY A 296 -7.74 -6.60 35.12
C GLY A 296 -8.96 -7.05 35.92
N HIS A 297 -8.89 -6.83 37.25
CA HIS A 297 -9.92 -7.30 38.18
C HIS A 297 -10.30 -6.22 39.17
N ILE A 298 -11.57 -6.23 39.61
CA ILE A 298 -12.06 -5.48 40.75
C ILE A 298 -12.56 -6.50 41.78
N ASN A 299 -11.92 -6.55 42.96
CA ASN A 299 -12.18 -7.59 43.98
C ASN A 299 -12.23 -9.02 43.41
N GLY A 300 -11.29 -9.33 42.47
CA GLY A 300 -11.23 -10.65 41.84
C GLY A 300 -12.19 -10.86 40.66
N GLN A 301 -13.16 -9.96 40.41
CA GLN A 301 -14.04 -10.01 39.25
C GLN A 301 -13.41 -9.31 38.06
N LYS A 302 -13.29 -10.02 36.93
CA LYS A 302 -12.67 -9.51 35.71
C LYS A 302 -13.46 -8.36 35.09
N PHE A 303 -12.80 -7.27 34.70
CA PHE A 303 -13.34 -6.27 33.78
C PHE A 303 -12.74 -6.47 32.38
N GLU A 304 -13.58 -6.35 31.37
CA GLU A 304 -13.23 -6.63 29.97
C GLU A 304 -13.01 -5.37 29.15
N ASN A 305 -13.53 -4.24 29.64
CA ASN A 305 -13.41 -2.96 28.97
C ASN A 305 -13.38 -1.83 29.99
N VAL A 306 -12.73 -0.74 29.63
CA VAL A 306 -12.72 0.51 30.37
C VAL A 306 -12.97 1.66 29.40
N VAL A 307 -14.02 2.42 29.64
CA VAL A 307 -14.40 3.56 28.81
C VAL A 307 -14.42 4.86 29.62
N LYS A 308 -14.30 5.99 28.91
CA LYS A 308 -14.32 7.31 29.53
C LYS A 308 -15.56 8.07 29.04
N GLN A 309 -16.34 8.61 29.99
CA GLN A 309 -17.46 9.51 29.74
C GLN A 309 -17.20 10.82 30.51
N GLY A 310 -16.84 11.87 29.81
CA GLY A 310 -16.38 13.11 30.46
C GLY A 310 -15.12 12.87 31.32
N ASN A 311 -15.22 13.15 32.62
CA ASN A 311 -14.15 12.90 33.61
C ASN A 311 -14.38 11.61 34.44
N TYR A 312 -15.32 10.78 34.04
CA TYR A 312 -15.62 9.51 34.69
C TYR A 312 -14.98 8.34 33.95
N ILE A 313 -14.50 7.35 34.73
CA ILE A 313 -13.96 6.08 34.23
C ILE A 313 -14.96 4.98 34.57
N ILE A 314 -15.47 4.32 33.54
CA ILE A 314 -16.46 3.27 33.64
C ILE A 314 -15.79 1.93 33.36
N HIS A 315 -15.78 1.04 34.35
CA HIS A 315 -15.24 -0.31 34.22
C HIS A 315 -16.37 -1.26 33.88
N ILE A 316 -16.25 -1.99 32.77
CA ILE A 316 -17.27 -2.95 32.32
C ILE A 316 -16.83 -4.34 32.72
N LEU A 317 -17.52 -4.93 33.71
CA LEU A 317 -17.22 -6.26 34.20
C LEU A 317 -17.77 -7.35 33.26
N SER A 318 -17.16 -8.52 33.27
CA SER A 318 -17.66 -9.71 32.56
C SER A 318 -19.01 -10.18 33.10
N GLU A 319 -19.22 -10.02 34.40
CA GLU A 319 -20.44 -10.41 35.14
C GLU A 319 -20.96 -9.24 35.99
N LYS A 320 -22.16 -9.39 36.58
CA LYS A 320 -22.68 -8.42 37.55
C LYS A 320 -21.76 -8.34 38.77
N PRO A 321 -21.48 -7.12 39.31
CA PRO A 321 -20.65 -6.95 40.51
C PRO A 321 -21.22 -7.74 41.69
N LYS A 322 -20.31 -8.34 42.49
CA LYS A 322 -20.63 -9.02 43.77
C LYS A 322 -20.38 -8.13 44.98
N PHE A 323 -20.22 -6.84 44.76
CA PHE A 323 -20.04 -5.78 45.75
C PHE A 323 -21.04 -4.65 45.48
N ASN A 324 -21.24 -3.76 46.47
CA ASN A 324 -22.30 -2.75 46.46
C ASN A 324 -21.70 -1.33 46.33
N GLU A 325 -22.55 -0.38 45.98
CA GLU A 325 -22.22 1.05 46.03
C GLU A 325 -21.83 1.45 47.47
N GLY A 326 -20.80 2.30 47.58
CA GLY A 326 -20.23 2.74 48.84
C GLY A 326 -19.14 1.83 49.41
N GLU A 327 -19.02 0.57 48.95
CA GLU A 327 -17.96 -0.35 49.38
C GLU A 327 -16.59 0.08 48.85
N VAL A 328 -15.54 -0.30 49.61
CA VAL A 328 -14.14 -0.13 49.18
C VAL A 328 -13.67 -1.42 48.53
N VAL A 329 -13.29 -1.33 47.29
CA VAL A 329 -12.82 -2.44 46.46
C VAL A 329 -11.33 -2.26 46.10
N ASN A 330 -10.65 -3.37 45.80
CA ASN A 330 -9.32 -3.36 45.24
C ASN A 330 -9.42 -3.52 43.73
N ILE A 331 -8.85 -2.57 42.97
CA ILE A 331 -8.72 -2.67 41.52
C ILE A 331 -7.28 -3.01 41.16
N GLU A 332 -7.09 -3.98 40.30
CA GLU A 332 -5.79 -4.43 39.79
C GLU A 332 -5.83 -4.55 38.27
N VAL A 333 -4.86 -3.96 37.58
CA VAL A 333 -4.68 -4.08 36.14
C VAL A 333 -3.55 -5.07 35.83
N ASP A 334 -3.66 -5.75 34.69
CA ASP A 334 -2.62 -6.64 34.20
C ASP A 334 -1.34 -5.84 33.89
N LYS A 335 -0.26 -6.22 34.59
CA LYS A 335 1.01 -5.48 34.52
C LYS A 335 1.68 -5.62 33.15
N ASP A 336 1.67 -6.80 32.57
CA ASP A 336 2.36 -7.05 31.29
C ASP A 336 1.59 -6.37 30.15
N TRP A 337 0.26 -6.42 30.19
CA TRP A 337 -0.62 -5.69 29.29
C TRP A 337 -0.35 -4.18 29.34
N ARG A 338 -0.35 -3.58 30.53
CA ARG A 338 -0.07 -2.16 30.76
C ARG A 338 1.32 -1.78 30.25
N THR A 339 2.34 -2.58 30.58
CA THR A 339 3.73 -2.32 30.21
C THR A 339 3.88 -2.32 28.70
N GLN A 340 3.33 -3.33 28.00
CA GLN A 340 3.40 -3.41 26.55
C GLN A 340 2.70 -2.22 25.86
N LEU A 341 1.54 -1.80 26.36
CA LEU A 341 0.84 -0.62 25.82
C LEU A 341 1.61 0.68 26.06
N SER A 342 2.25 0.82 27.24
CA SER A 342 3.08 1.98 27.56
C SER A 342 4.37 2.03 26.73
N GLN A 343 4.96 0.85 26.42
CA GLN A 343 6.08 0.72 25.49
C GLN A 343 5.68 1.18 24.09
N HIS A 344 4.57 0.70 23.56
CA HIS A 344 4.05 1.11 22.27
C HIS A 344 3.67 2.59 22.23
N HIS A 345 3.12 3.14 23.33
CA HIS A 345 2.74 4.54 23.34
C HIS A 345 3.96 5.46 23.36
N THR A 346 4.94 5.19 24.21
CA THR A 346 6.18 5.96 24.26
C THR A 346 6.97 5.80 22.95
N ALA A 347 7.02 4.57 22.39
CA ALA A 347 7.62 4.34 21.09
C ALA A 347 6.93 5.13 19.97
N THR A 348 5.61 5.41 20.07
CA THR A 348 4.90 6.26 19.09
C THR A 348 5.49 7.66 19.06
N HIS A 349 5.72 8.30 20.20
CA HIS A 349 6.38 9.61 20.30
C HIS A 349 7.82 9.56 19.76
N ILE A 350 8.58 8.51 20.11
CA ILE A 350 9.96 8.33 19.63
C ILE A 350 9.99 8.18 18.11
N VAL A 351 9.10 7.37 17.51
CA VAL A 351 9.02 7.16 16.05
C VAL A 351 8.54 8.43 15.35
N ASN A 352 7.60 9.19 15.94
CA ASN A 352 7.15 10.48 15.41
C ASN A 352 8.33 11.47 15.34
N ALA A 353 9.07 11.63 16.43
CA ALA A 353 10.26 12.48 16.48
C ALA A 353 11.35 12.01 15.49
N ALA A 354 11.64 10.71 15.43
CA ALA A 354 12.61 10.14 14.48
C ALA A 354 12.17 10.36 13.03
N SER A 355 10.87 10.24 12.73
CA SER A 355 10.32 10.53 11.40
C SER A 355 10.49 12.00 11.04
N ARG A 356 10.21 12.92 11.97
CA ARG A 356 10.43 14.36 11.79
C ARG A 356 11.90 14.69 11.54
N PHE A 357 12.80 14.04 12.27
CA PHE A 357 14.24 14.22 12.10
C PHE A 357 14.72 13.78 10.70
N VAL A 358 14.20 12.66 10.18
CA VAL A 358 14.65 12.08 8.91
C VAL A 358 13.97 12.68 7.69
N LEU A 359 12.67 12.97 7.79
CA LEU A 359 11.84 13.36 6.65
C LEU A 359 11.57 14.86 6.58
N GLY A 360 11.77 15.59 7.68
CA GLY A 360 11.55 17.04 7.75
C GLY A 360 10.44 17.46 8.70
N ALA A 361 10.36 18.78 8.90
CA ALA A 361 9.49 19.39 9.90
C ALA A 361 7.98 19.33 9.57
N HIS A 362 7.62 18.98 8.33
CA HIS A 362 6.23 18.76 7.93
C HIS A 362 5.61 17.49 8.53
N ILE A 363 6.41 16.66 9.20
CA ILE A 363 5.91 15.46 9.86
C ILE A 363 5.17 15.83 11.14
N ASN A 364 3.88 15.51 11.16
CA ASN A 364 3.00 15.60 12.32
C ASN A 364 2.18 14.33 12.43
N GLN A 365 1.81 13.93 13.63
CA GLN A 365 0.91 12.82 13.83
C GLN A 365 -0.50 13.22 13.36
N ALA A 366 -1.06 12.48 12.42
CA ALA A 366 -2.45 12.62 11.99
C ALA A 366 -3.38 11.64 12.75
N GLY A 367 -2.84 10.55 13.25
CA GLY A 367 -3.55 9.56 14.04
C GLY A 367 -2.61 8.50 14.59
N ALA A 368 -3.06 7.74 15.57
CA ALA A 368 -2.30 6.61 16.09
C ALA A 368 -3.23 5.54 16.67
N LYS A 369 -2.79 4.27 16.62
CA LYS A 369 -3.45 3.15 17.29
C LYS A 369 -2.39 2.27 17.95
N LYS A 370 -2.52 2.03 19.26
CA LYS A 370 -1.60 1.21 20.05
C LYS A 370 -2.35 -0.03 20.53
N THR A 371 -1.86 -1.20 20.13
CA THR A 371 -2.36 -2.51 20.54
C THR A 371 -1.23 -3.31 21.19
N LEU A 372 -1.48 -4.53 21.64
CA LEU A 372 -0.41 -5.37 22.22
C LEU A 372 0.62 -5.81 21.18
N LYS A 373 0.18 -6.19 20.00
CA LYS A 373 1.06 -6.79 18.98
C LYS A 373 1.83 -5.75 18.18
N TYR A 374 1.24 -4.60 17.89
CA TYR A 374 1.83 -3.53 17.08
C TYR A 374 1.17 -2.19 17.34
N SER A 375 1.87 -1.15 16.96
CA SER A 375 1.35 0.21 16.86
C SER A 375 1.29 0.68 15.42
N ASN A 376 0.27 1.50 15.14
CA ASN A 376 0.20 2.29 13.91
C ASN A 376 0.36 3.77 14.28
N LEU A 377 1.20 4.44 13.53
CA LEU A 377 1.37 5.89 13.57
C LEU A 377 1.10 6.43 12.16
N ASP A 378 0.11 7.29 12.04
CA ASP A 378 -0.22 7.99 10.81
C ASP A 378 0.46 9.36 10.84
N ILE A 379 1.37 9.59 9.92
CA ILE A 379 2.13 10.83 9.81
C ILE A 379 1.79 11.58 8.53
N THR A 380 1.84 12.90 8.59
CA THR A 380 1.72 13.74 7.40
C THR A 380 2.96 13.58 6.53
N HIS A 381 2.80 13.06 5.30
CA HIS A 381 3.88 12.99 4.33
C HIS A 381 3.33 12.96 2.90
N TYR A 382 3.99 13.65 1.98
CA TYR A 382 3.50 13.90 0.62
C TYR A 382 3.71 12.74 -0.36
N GLU A 383 4.57 11.75 0.00
CA GLU A 383 4.87 10.59 -0.85
C GLU A 383 5.06 9.30 -0.04
N GLN A 384 5.25 8.16 -0.72
CA GLN A 384 5.59 6.90 -0.07
C GLN A 384 7.02 6.95 0.47
N ILE A 385 7.20 6.54 1.74
CA ILE A 385 8.52 6.52 2.37
C ILE A 385 9.36 5.40 1.77
N SER A 386 10.56 5.75 1.31
CA SER A 386 11.51 4.78 0.78
C SER A 386 12.03 3.82 1.85
N ARG A 387 12.48 2.63 1.46
CA ARG A 387 13.08 1.66 2.37
C ARG A 387 14.29 2.23 3.12
N GLU A 388 15.11 3.00 2.44
CA GLU A 388 16.27 3.66 3.04
C GLU A 388 15.85 4.61 4.17
N ASN A 389 14.84 5.44 3.93
CA ASN A 389 14.33 6.36 4.94
C ASN A 389 13.65 5.61 6.10
N LEU A 390 12.95 4.48 5.85
CA LEU A 390 12.42 3.65 6.94
C LEU A 390 13.52 3.10 7.84
N LEU A 391 14.63 2.64 7.27
CA LEU A 391 15.78 2.20 8.04
C LEU A 391 16.43 3.35 8.83
N LYS A 392 16.53 4.55 8.24
CA LYS A 392 17.03 5.74 8.95
C LYS A 392 16.13 6.11 10.13
N ILE A 393 14.79 6.04 9.95
CA ILE A 393 13.82 6.31 11.02
C ILE A 393 13.97 5.26 12.14
N GLU A 394 14.03 3.97 11.81
CA GLU A 394 14.21 2.89 12.78
C GLU A 394 15.52 3.03 13.57
N ASN A 395 16.61 3.31 12.87
CA ASN A 395 17.91 3.52 13.51
C ASN A 395 17.90 4.74 14.44
N LYS A 396 17.28 5.85 13.98
CA LYS A 396 17.15 7.07 14.80
C LYS A 396 16.26 6.85 16.02
N ALA A 397 15.17 6.12 15.89
CA ALA A 397 14.31 5.75 17.01
C ALA A 397 15.08 4.92 18.04
N ASN A 398 15.84 3.90 17.61
CA ASN A 398 16.65 3.07 18.50
C ASN A 398 17.86 3.82 19.09
N GLU A 399 18.39 4.85 18.42
CA GLU A 399 19.39 5.77 19.00
C GLU A 399 18.79 6.54 20.20
N ILE A 400 17.55 7.03 20.07
CA ILE A 400 16.83 7.72 21.15
C ILE A 400 16.58 6.79 22.33
N VAL A 401 16.16 5.55 22.06
CA VAL A 401 15.99 4.51 23.10
C VAL A 401 17.29 4.28 23.86
N LYS A 402 18.42 4.11 23.15
CA LYS A 402 19.73 3.89 23.74
C LYS A 402 20.26 5.05 24.60
N LYS A 403 19.81 6.28 24.33
CA LYS A 403 20.19 7.46 25.12
C LYS A 403 19.59 7.47 26.53
N ALA A 404 18.66 6.59 26.83
CA ALA A 404 18.04 6.42 28.15
C ALA A 404 17.56 7.75 28.75
N ILE A 405 16.72 8.50 28.02
CA ILE A 405 16.27 9.84 28.40
C ILE A 405 15.06 9.70 29.33
N ASP A 406 15.09 10.38 30.49
CA ASP A 406 13.94 10.42 31.40
C ASP A 406 12.82 11.30 30.84
N LEU A 407 11.61 10.76 30.83
CA LEU A 407 10.42 11.49 30.43
C LEU A 407 9.97 12.43 31.54
N ARG A 408 9.49 13.61 31.16
CA ARG A 408 8.94 14.61 32.09
C ARG A 408 7.46 14.76 31.83
N LEU A 409 6.66 14.39 32.82
CA LEU A 409 5.20 14.48 32.80
C LEU A 409 4.77 15.69 33.65
N SER A 410 3.96 16.57 33.11
CA SER A 410 3.49 17.75 33.84
C SER A 410 2.09 18.14 33.38
N PHE A 411 1.32 18.72 34.30
CA PHE A 411 0.05 19.39 34.00
C PHE A 411 0.30 20.91 34.07
N ILE A 412 0.06 21.62 32.97
CA ILE A 412 0.25 23.05 32.91
C ILE A 412 -0.98 23.73 32.24
N PRO A 413 -1.23 25.00 32.55
CA PRO A 413 -2.29 25.75 31.85
C PRO A 413 -2.10 25.74 30.35
N ARG A 414 -3.19 25.56 29.60
CA ARG A 414 -3.17 25.50 28.13
C ARG A 414 -2.43 26.69 27.51
N SER A 415 -2.78 27.92 27.93
CA SER A 415 -2.15 29.14 27.41
C SER A 415 -0.64 29.20 27.67
N GLU A 416 -0.17 28.61 28.76
CA GLU A 416 1.25 28.53 29.06
C GLU A 416 1.93 27.48 28.16
N ALA A 417 1.30 26.32 27.97
CA ALA A 417 1.80 25.27 27.07
C ALA A 417 1.95 25.78 25.63
N GLU A 418 0.89 26.43 25.11
CA GLU A 418 0.86 26.98 23.76
C GLU A 418 1.91 28.09 23.56
N ARG A 419 2.05 28.98 24.54
CA ARG A 419 3.09 30.02 24.51
C ARG A 419 4.50 29.42 24.53
N LYS A 420 4.74 28.39 25.32
CA LYS A 420 6.07 27.80 25.54
C LYS A 420 6.51 26.86 24.46
N TYR A 421 5.59 26.08 23.91
CA TYR A 421 5.88 24.97 22.99
C TYR A 421 5.23 25.11 21.61
N GLY A 422 4.37 26.12 21.41
CA GLY A 422 3.62 26.35 20.18
C GLY A 422 2.48 25.36 20.00
N MET A 423 1.81 25.44 18.86
CA MET A 423 0.65 24.58 18.51
C MET A 423 1.06 23.16 18.10
N THR A 424 2.33 22.90 17.84
CA THR A 424 2.87 21.59 17.46
C THR A 424 2.75 20.51 18.53
N ILE A 425 2.42 20.91 19.77
CA ILE A 425 2.13 19.95 20.86
C ILE A 425 0.85 19.14 20.62
N TYR A 426 -0.05 19.64 19.76
CA TYR A 426 -1.30 18.95 19.44
C TYR A 426 -1.11 17.98 18.29
N GLN A 427 -1.05 16.69 18.61
CA GLN A 427 -0.86 15.61 17.67
C GLN A 427 -2.21 14.88 17.44
N GLY A 428 -2.80 15.08 16.26
CA GLY A 428 -4.07 14.46 15.91
C GLY A 428 -5.34 15.16 16.41
N GLY A 429 -5.22 16.40 16.92
CA GLY A 429 -6.35 17.24 17.33
C GLY A 429 -6.15 17.96 18.67
N ALA A 430 -6.98 18.96 18.94
CA ALA A 430 -6.92 19.71 20.18
C ALA A 430 -7.34 18.87 21.39
N VAL A 431 -6.56 18.94 22.47
CA VAL A 431 -6.88 18.27 23.75
C VAL A 431 -7.81 19.17 24.55
N PRO A 432 -8.97 18.69 25.02
CA PRO A 432 -9.89 19.50 25.83
C PRO A 432 -9.32 19.81 27.22
N GLY A 433 -9.78 20.91 27.86
CA GLY A 433 -9.46 21.26 29.24
C GLY A 433 -8.67 22.58 29.39
N LYS A 434 -8.78 23.19 30.57
CA LYS A 434 -8.01 24.40 30.95
C LYS A 434 -6.55 24.08 31.24
N ASN A 435 -6.27 22.92 31.89
CA ASN A 435 -4.96 22.37 32.09
C ASN A 435 -4.78 21.16 31.19
N ILE A 436 -3.64 21.07 30.50
CA ILE A 436 -3.32 19.96 29.62
C ILE A 436 -2.09 19.22 30.14
N ARG A 437 -2.09 17.89 29.95
CA ARG A 437 -0.94 17.05 30.32
C ARG A 437 0.08 17.11 29.20
N ILE A 438 1.31 17.51 29.55
CA ILE A 438 2.45 17.54 28.65
C ILE A 438 3.35 16.34 28.95
N VAL A 439 3.68 15.60 27.92
CA VAL A 439 4.69 14.55 27.89
C VAL A 439 5.89 15.09 27.12
N LYS A 440 7.01 15.22 27.81
CA LYS A 440 8.26 15.76 27.23
C LYS A 440 9.36 14.70 27.29
N ILE A 441 9.93 14.40 26.12
CA ILE A 441 11.20 13.71 25.99
C ILE A 441 12.26 14.78 25.70
N PRO A 442 13.09 15.19 26.69
CA PRO A 442 14.01 16.32 26.54
C PRO A 442 14.87 16.22 25.27
N ASN A 443 14.91 17.31 24.52
CA ASN A 443 15.63 17.46 23.24
C ASN A 443 15.19 16.48 22.12
N VAL A 444 14.04 15.82 22.27
CA VAL A 444 13.49 14.88 21.29
C VAL A 444 12.09 15.28 20.88
N ASP A 445 11.14 15.36 21.84
CA ASP A 445 9.74 15.59 21.55
C ASP A 445 8.97 16.22 22.72
N VAL A 446 7.89 16.93 22.41
CA VAL A 446 6.96 17.50 23.40
C VAL A 446 5.55 17.43 22.87
N GLU A 447 4.67 16.67 23.52
CA GLU A 447 3.29 16.49 23.07
C GLU A 447 2.27 16.65 24.21
N ALA A 448 1.09 17.14 23.90
CA ALA A 448 -0.08 17.10 24.77
C ALA A 448 -0.72 15.73 24.67
N CYS A 449 -0.46 14.85 25.64
CA CYS A 449 -0.85 13.46 25.59
C CYS A 449 -1.42 12.93 26.89
N GLY A 450 -2.58 12.23 26.82
CA GLY A 450 -3.25 11.62 27.94
C GLY A 450 -2.97 10.12 28.17
N GLY A 451 -2.05 9.52 27.40
CA GLY A 451 -1.77 8.08 27.47
C GLY A 451 -0.87 7.66 28.64
N THR A 452 -0.68 6.35 28.78
CA THR A 452 0.31 5.81 29.73
C THR A 452 1.70 5.82 29.09
N HIS A 453 2.68 6.38 29.79
CA HIS A 453 4.05 6.52 29.31
C HIS A 453 5.06 5.92 30.27
N LEU A 454 6.12 5.40 29.71
CA LEU A 454 7.31 4.93 30.43
C LEU A 454 7.99 6.08 31.18
N ASN A 455 8.83 5.77 32.14
CA ASN A 455 9.62 6.77 32.87
C ASN A 455 10.89 7.16 32.09
N ASN A 456 11.44 6.22 31.34
CA ASN A 456 12.68 6.40 30.57
C ASN A 456 12.55 5.79 29.16
N THR A 457 13.17 6.42 28.15
CA THR A 457 13.11 5.94 26.77
C THR A 457 13.68 4.53 26.58
N SER A 458 14.65 4.12 27.40
CA SER A 458 15.25 2.77 27.36
C SER A 458 14.24 1.64 27.65
N GLU A 459 13.20 1.93 28.45
CA GLU A 459 12.15 0.97 28.80
C GLU A 459 11.26 0.60 27.58
N ALA A 460 11.27 1.41 26.51
CA ALA A 460 10.59 1.10 25.26
C ALA A 460 11.19 -0.14 24.56
N GLY A 461 12.39 -0.54 24.94
CA GLY A 461 13.11 -1.64 24.32
C GLY A 461 13.39 -1.38 22.84
N ARG A 462 13.71 -2.43 22.10
CA ARG A 462 13.96 -2.29 20.66
C ARG A 462 12.68 -1.93 19.91
N ILE A 463 12.78 -0.93 19.04
CA ILE A 463 11.72 -0.53 18.10
C ILE A 463 12.05 -1.11 16.73
N LYS A 464 11.06 -1.79 16.09
CA LYS A 464 11.16 -2.34 14.74
C LYS A 464 10.02 -1.85 13.88
N ILE A 465 10.33 -1.22 12.75
CA ILE A 465 9.33 -0.81 11.75
C ILE A 465 9.00 -2.02 10.88
N ILE A 466 7.73 -2.44 10.88
CA ILE A 466 7.23 -3.59 10.11
C ILE A 466 6.97 -3.19 8.67
N LYS A 467 6.26 -2.07 8.47
CA LYS A 467 5.88 -1.58 7.12
C LYS A 467 5.48 -0.11 7.14
N SER A 468 5.51 0.50 5.95
CA SER A 468 4.85 1.77 5.68
C SER A 468 3.80 1.61 4.58
N GLN A 469 2.70 2.33 4.70
CA GLN A 469 1.61 2.30 3.72
C GLN A 469 0.97 3.68 3.60
N LYS A 470 0.83 4.17 2.38
CA LYS A 470 0.02 5.37 2.13
C LYS A 470 -1.46 5.01 2.32
N ILE A 471 -2.12 5.61 3.31
CA ILE A 471 -3.54 5.34 3.63
C ILE A 471 -4.48 6.32 2.96
N GLN A 472 -4.03 7.55 2.81
CA GLN A 472 -4.70 8.57 2.02
C GLN A 472 -3.67 9.57 1.48
N ASP A 473 -4.11 10.52 0.68
CA ASP A 473 -3.19 11.52 0.16
C ASP A 473 -2.71 12.45 1.27
N GLY A 474 -1.39 12.62 1.35
CA GLY A 474 -0.74 13.38 2.42
C GLY A 474 -0.57 12.63 3.74
N ILE A 475 -1.03 11.39 3.88
CA ILE A 475 -0.90 10.59 5.10
C ILE A 475 -0.29 9.22 4.82
N VAL A 476 0.78 8.91 5.53
CA VAL A 476 1.46 7.61 5.50
C VAL A 476 1.39 6.97 6.88
N ARG A 477 0.97 5.71 6.93
CA ARG A 477 0.97 4.89 8.14
C ARG A 477 2.29 4.14 8.28
N LEU A 478 2.91 4.28 9.42
CA LEU A 478 3.99 3.43 9.91
C LEU A 478 3.40 2.39 10.86
N THR A 479 3.64 1.10 10.59
CA THR A 479 3.32 0.00 11.51
C THR A 479 4.63 -0.48 12.14
N PHE A 480 4.70 -0.53 13.45
CA PHE A 480 5.91 -0.90 14.19
C PHE A 480 5.58 -1.63 15.49
N THR A 481 6.59 -2.28 16.06
CA THR A 481 6.57 -2.89 17.40
C THR A 481 7.64 -2.26 18.29
N ALA A 482 7.47 -2.40 19.59
CA ALA A 482 8.44 -1.99 20.61
C ALA A 482 8.41 -2.97 21.80
N GLY A 483 9.51 -3.04 22.54
CA GLY A 483 9.60 -3.81 23.76
C GLY A 483 9.42 -5.32 23.56
N ASP A 484 8.54 -5.93 24.36
CA ASP A 484 8.36 -7.39 24.36
C ASP A 484 7.71 -7.90 23.08
N ALA A 485 6.76 -7.15 22.49
CA ALA A 485 6.20 -7.50 21.18
C ALA A 485 7.27 -7.55 20.07
N THR A 486 8.34 -6.75 20.15
CA THR A 486 9.46 -6.86 19.21
C THR A 486 10.28 -8.12 19.43
N LYS A 487 10.49 -8.51 20.68
CA LYS A 487 11.21 -9.77 21.01
C LYS A 487 10.45 -10.99 20.49
N GLU A 488 9.12 -11.02 20.68
CA GLU A 488 8.25 -12.08 20.17
C GLU A 488 8.31 -12.15 18.64
N LEU A 489 8.19 -11.01 17.95
CA LEU A 489 8.29 -10.93 16.51
C LEU A 489 9.64 -11.42 15.99
N GLU A 490 10.75 -11.05 16.64
CA GLU A 490 12.10 -11.49 16.28
C GLU A 490 12.32 -12.98 16.54
N ALA A 491 11.71 -13.53 17.58
CA ALA A 491 11.75 -14.96 17.86
C ALA A 491 10.97 -15.76 16.78
N GLU A 492 9.79 -15.31 16.41
CA GLU A 492 9.01 -15.89 15.29
C GLU A 492 9.79 -15.82 13.96
N ASP A 493 10.39 -14.67 13.65
CA ASP A 493 11.24 -14.49 12.47
C ASP A 493 12.42 -15.45 12.46
N SER A 494 13.07 -15.60 13.59
CA SER A 494 14.21 -16.51 13.76
C SER A 494 13.84 -17.97 13.56
N LEU A 495 12.65 -18.37 14.04
CA LEU A 495 12.10 -19.71 13.84
C LEU A 495 11.84 -20.01 12.36
N ILE A 496 11.15 -19.08 11.66
CA ILE A 496 10.89 -19.20 10.22
C ILE A 496 12.21 -19.31 9.44
N LEU A 497 13.19 -18.45 9.73
CA LEU A 497 14.49 -18.48 9.07
C LEU A 497 15.28 -19.75 9.35
N SER A 498 15.17 -20.29 10.56
CA SER A 498 15.78 -21.59 10.91
C SER A 498 15.15 -22.74 10.11
N GLN A 499 13.82 -22.77 9.99
CA GLN A 499 13.10 -23.77 9.17
C GLN A 499 13.52 -23.69 7.69
N LEU A 500 13.58 -22.46 7.14
CA LEU A 500 14.01 -22.25 5.75
C LEU A 500 15.48 -22.64 5.54
N GLY A 501 16.36 -22.30 6.47
CA GLY A 501 17.78 -22.67 6.41
C GLY A 501 17.98 -24.20 6.41
N LYS A 502 17.23 -24.92 7.25
CA LYS A 502 17.24 -26.39 7.29
C LYS A 502 16.69 -26.98 5.98
N LEU A 503 15.56 -26.46 5.49
CA LEU A 503 14.93 -26.95 4.24
C LEU A 503 15.85 -26.74 3.03
N MET A 504 16.51 -25.60 2.95
CA MET A 504 17.36 -25.24 1.81
C MET A 504 18.82 -25.68 1.97
N GLY A 505 19.22 -26.20 3.15
CA GLY A 505 20.58 -26.63 3.43
C GLY A 505 21.62 -25.50 3.40
N VAL A 506 21.23 -24.27 3.80
CA VAL A 506 22.09 -23.08 3.73
C VAL A 506 21.98 -22.19 4.96
N PRO A 507 23.05 -21.43 5.31
CA PRO A 507 22.98 -20.44 6.37
C PRO A 507 22.02 -19.28 5.99
N ARG A 508 21.55 -18.54 7.01
CA ARG A 508 20.56 -17.47 6.90
C ARG A 508 20.81 -16.50 5.75
N ILE A 509 22.03 -16.02 5.59
CA ILE A 509 22.41 -15.02 4.57
C ILE A 509 22.25 -15.50 3.13
N LYS A 510 22.22 -16.82 2.89
CA LYS A 510 22.10 -17.43 1.56
C LYS A 510 20.67 -17.87 1.23
N ILE A 511 19.71 -17.77 2.14
CA ILE A 511 18.32 -18.25 1.93
C ILE A 511 17.67 -17.57 0.72
N ILE A 512 17.81 -16.25 0.57
CA ILE A 512 17.20 -15.53 -0.57
C ILE A 512 17.76 -16.02 -1.90
N GLY A 513 19.09 -16.15 -2.02
CA GLY A 513 19.73 -16.66 -3.24
C GLY A 513 19.24 -18.04 -3.58
N ARG A 514 19.23 -18.94 -2.59
CA ARG A 514 18.79 -20.33 -2.77
C ARG A 514 17.30 -20.45 -3.15
N VAL A 515 16.42 -19.63 -2.57
CA VAL A 515 14.98 -19.63 -2.94
C VAL A 515 14.74 -19.04 -4.33
N LYS A 516 15.49 -17.99 -4.72
CA LYS A 516 15.45 -17.45 -6.10
C LYS A 516 15.90 -18.49 -7.12
N GLU A 517 17.00 -19.16 -6.82
CA GLU A 517 17.51 -20.27 -7.63
C GLU A 517 16.47 -21.38 -7.77
N LEU A 518 15.91 -21.87 -6.66
CA LEU A 518 14.87 -22.88 -6.66
C LEU A 518 13.69 -22.51 -7.57
N LEU A 519 13.18 -21.26 -7.45
CA LEU A 519 12.06 -20.79 -8.25
C LEU A 519 12.37 -20.79 -9.76
N ASN A 520 13.58 -20.39 -10.13
CA ASN A 520 14.00 -20.36 -11.53
C ASN A 520 14.20 -21.78 -12.08
N LYS A 521 14.92 -22.63 -11.34
CA LYS A 521 15.18 -24.02 -11.74
C LYS A 521 13.91 -24.84 -11.80
N TRP A 522 12.97 -24.64 -10.88
CA TRP A 522 11.63 -25.23 -10.94
C TRP A 522 10.88 -24.86 -12.24
N LYS A 523 10.91 -23.58 -12.64
CA LYS A 523 10.30 -23.15 -13.92
C LYS A 523 10.97 -23.80 -15.12
N ASN A 524 12.30 -23.89 -15.11
CA ASN A 524 13.08 -24.48 -16.20
C ASN A 524 12.77 -25.97 -16.35
N LEU A 525 12.76 -26.75 -15.24
CA LEU A 525 12.46 -28.17 -15.29
C LEU A 525 11.02 -28.46 -15.72
N ASN A 526 10.04 -27.69 -15.29
CA ASN A 526 8.66 -27.84 -15.77
C ASN A 526 8.52 -27.58 -17.28
N LYS A 527 9.28 -26.63 -17.82
CA LYS A 527 9.37 -26.40 -19.26
C LYS A 527 10.13 -27.52 -19.97
N ALA A 528 11.18 -28.05 -19.36
CA ALA A 528 12.01 -29.12 -19.87
C ALA A 528 11.24 -30.46 -20.03
N ILE A 529 10.36 -30.80 -19.10
CA ILE A 529 9.47 -31.96 -19.18
C ILE A 529 8.61 -31.92 -20.46
N GLN A 530 8.23 -30.72 -20.94
CA GLN A 530 7.43 -30.54 -22.16
C GLN A 530 8.30 -30.51 -23.44
N THR A 531 9.51 -29.92 -23.35
CA THR A 531 10.37 -29.66 -24.53
C THR A 531 11.52 -30.63 -24.72
N GLY A 532 11.83 -31.47 -23.72
CA GLY A 532 12.97 -32.38 -23.71
C GLY A 532 14.34 -31.70 -23.60
N LYS A 533 14.38 -30.39 -23.31
CA LYS A 533 15.65 -29.60 -23.23
C LYS A 533 15.83 -29.02 -21.83
N TYR A 534 16.88 -29.44 -21.12
CA TYR A 534 17.25 -28.92 -19.80
C TYR A 534 18.77 -28.76 -19.67
N SER A 535 19.21 -28.10 -18.62
CA SER A 535 20.61 -28.03 -18.21
C SER A 535 20.84 -28.89 -16.99
N GLU A 536 21.98 -29.59 -16.89
CA GLU A 536 22.36 -30.31 -15.67
C GLU A 536 22.41 -29.40 -14.44
N ASP A 537 22.72 -28.13 -14.62
CA ASP A 537 22.67 -27.13 -13.53
C ASP A 537 21.27 -26.96 -12.95
N ASP A 538 20.21 -27.17 -13.75
CA ASP A 538 18.83 -27.11 -13.24
C ASP A 538 18.48 -28.25 -12.25
N LEU A 539 19.27 -29.32 -12.23
CA LEU A 539 19.09 -30.46 -11.34
C LEU A 539 19.75 -30.31 -9.96
N VAL A 540 20.51 -29.24 -9.73
CA VAL A 540 21.26 -29.01 -8.49
C VAL A 540 20.98 -27.62 -7.96
N LEU A 541 20.83 -27.44 -6.64
CA LEU A 541 20.74 -26.13 -5.99
C LEU A 541 22.12 -25.80 -5.40
N ASN A 542 22.81 -24.81 -5.96
CA ASN A 542 24.21 -24.47 -5.64
C ASN A 542 24.49 -22.98 -5.44
N SER A 543 23.48 -22.09 -5.56
CA SER A 543 23.67 -20.65 -5.39
C SER A 543 24.32 -20.29 -4.05
N ASN A 544 25.35 -19.47 -4.10
CA ASN A 544 26.08 -18.93 -2.96
C ASN A 544 25.82 -17.44 -2.74
N ASP A 545 24.83 -16.88 -3.43
CA ASP A 545 24.50 -15.46 -3.31
C ASP A 545 24.08 -15.10 -1.88
N THR A 546 24.71 -14.07 -1.34
CA THR A 546 24.48 -13.56 0.01
C THR A 546 23.68 -12.26 -0.02
N PHE A 547 22.80 -12.10 0.96
CA PHE A 547 21.96 -10.91 1.11
C PHE A 547 21.95 -10.47 2.58
N GLU A 548 22.25 -9.20 2.84
CA GLU A 548 22.22 -8.58 4.17
C GLU A 548 20.88 -7.88 4.48
N LEU A 549 19.86 -8.11 3.67
CA LEU A 549 18.56 -7.46 3.76
C LEU A 549 17.62 -8.17 4.73
N ASP A 550 16.48 -7.56 5.02
CA ASP A 550 15.36 -8.24 5.68
C ASP A 550 14.85 -9.39 4.80
N ILE A 551 15.30 -10.59 5.15
CA ILE A 551 15.13 -11.81 4.35
C ILE A 551 13.67 -12.15 4.17
N LEU A 552 12.86 -12.06 5.23
CA LEU A 552 11.44 -12.46 5.18
C LEU A 552 10.60 -11.49 4.36
N THR A 553 10.85 -10.20 4.48
CA THR A 553 10.20 -9.19 3.63
C THR A 553 10.53 -9.38 2.16
N GLU A 554 11.80 -9.66 1.83
CA GLU A 554 12.19 -9.89 0.44
C GLU A 554 11.62 -11.21 -0.10
N LEU A 555 11.59 -12.28 0.69
CA LEU A 555 10.95 -13.54 0.31
C LEU A 555 9.44 -13.39 0.14
N SER A 556 8.76 -12.64 1.01
CA SER A 556 7.33 -12.30 0.82
C SER A 556 7.05 -11.66 -0.54
N ARG A 557 7.93 -10.73 -0.94
CA ARG A 557 7.83 -10.04 -2.24
C ARG A 557 8.07 -10.99 -3.42
N ILE A 558 9.16 -11.79 -3.36
CA ILE A 558 9.54 -12.73 -4.42
C ILE A 558 8.47 -13.80 -4.64
N LEU A 559 7.97 -14.35 -3.54
CA LEU A 559 7.00 -15.43 -3.56
C LEU A 559 5.54 -14.94 -3.65
N ASN A 560 5.30 -13.63 -3.53
CA ASN A 560 3.97 -13.03 -3.44
C ASN A 560 3.09 -13.76 -2.41
N THR A 561 3.55 -13.78 -1.14
CA THR A 561 2.89 -14.50 -0.04
C THR A 561 3.11 -13.80 1.29
N LYS A 562 2.28 -14.10 2.28
CA LYS A 562 2.48 -13.60 3.65
C LYS A 562 3.70 -14.28 4.28
N LYS A 563 4.28 -13.61 5.27
CA LYS A 563 5.49 -14.06 5.98
C LYS A 563 5.32 -15.45 6.60
N GLU A 564 4.19 -15.68 7.25
CA GLU A 564 3.85 -16.92 7.94
C GLU A 564 3.77 -18.11 6.98
N ASP A 565 3.38 -17.87 5.72
CA ASP A 565 3.16 -18.89 4.69
C ASP A 565 4.45 -19.20 3.88
N ILE A 566 5.54 -18.44 4.06
CA ILE A 566 6.79 -18.62 3.30
C ILE A 566 7.32 -20.07 3.42
N PRO A 567 7.45 -20.68 4.64
CA PRO A 567 7.98 -22.03 4.75
C PRO A 567 7.17 -23.08 3.98
N LEU A 568 5.85 -23.00 4.05
CA LEU A 568 4.95 -23.88 3.33
C LEU A 568 5.10 -23.74 1.82
N LYS A 569 5.18 -22.52 1.33
CA LYS A 569 5.31 -22.22 -0.11
C LYS A 569 6.66 -22.67 -0.66
N VAL A 570 7.74 -22.43 0.09
CA VAL A 570 9.09 -22.88 -0.29
C VAL A 570 9.17 -24.41 -0.27
N LYS A 571 8.59 -25.07 0.73
CA LYS A 571 8.52 -26.55 0.81
C LYS A 571 7.77 -27.14 -0.36
N LYS A 572 6.63 -26.54 -0.74
CA LYS A 572 5.86 -26.98 -1.93
C LYS A 572 6.69 -26.84 -3.20
N LEU A 573 7.33 -25.70 -3.42
CA LEU A 573 8.20 -25.48 -4.59
C LEU A 573 9.38 -26.46 -4.62
N TYR A 574 9.98 -26.75 -3.46
CA TYR A 574 11.08 -27.73 -3.37
C TYR A 574 10.63 -29.14 -3.73
N ASN A 575 9.46 -29.56 -3.25
CA ASN A 575 8.89 -30.87 -3.59
C ASN A 575 8.59 -30.97 -5.09
N GLU A 576 7.94 -29.96 -5.67
CA GLU A 576 7.63 -29.91 -7.10
C GLU A 576 8.90 -29.93 -7.97
N TRP A 577 9.95 -29.19 -7.56
CA TRP A 577 11.26 -29.23 -8.22
C TRP A 577 11.90 -30.62 -8.11
N SER A 578 11.85 -31.26 -6.94
CA SER A 578 12.40 -32.57 -6.70
C SER A 578 11.70 -33.66 -7.54
N GLU A 579 10.36 -33.60 -7.66
CA GLU A 579 9.57 -34.46 -8.51
C GLU A 579 9.90 -34.27 -10.00
N ALA A 580 10.02 -33.02 -10.45
CA ALA A 580 10.41 -32.70 -11.82
C ALA A 580 11.81 -33.22 -12.14
N LYS A 581 12.75 -33.06 -11.20
CA LYS A 581 14.11 -33.62 -11.29
C LYS A 581 14.10 -35.12 -11.40
N SER A 582 13.31 -35.85 -10.60
CA SER A 582 13.17 -37.31 -10.68
C SER A 582 12.65 -37.74 -12.04
N LYS A 583 11.58 -37.10 -12.53
CA LYS A 583 11.01 -37.39 -13.85
C LYS A 583 12.02 -37.24 -14.99
N ILE A 584 12.85 -36.19 -14.96
CA ILE A 584 13.88 -35.98 -15.97
C ILE A 584 14.94 -37.06 -15.89
N LYS A 585 15.40 -37.45 -14.69
CA LYS A 585 16.35 -38.56 -14.54
C LYS A 585 15.77 -39.88 -15.02
N ASP A 586 14.49 -40.18 -14.78
CA ASP A 586 13.82 -41.37 -15.27
C ASP A 586 13.78 -41.37 -16.81
N ILE A 587 13.53 -40.22 -17.43
CA ILE A 587 13.60 -40.06 -18.90
C ILE A 587 15.03 -40.27 -19.39
N GLU A 588 16.06 -39.72 -18.74
CA GLU A 588 17.46 -39.94 -19.10
C GLU A 588 17.83 -41.44 -19.07
N ASN A 589 17.40 -42.17 -18.05
CA ASN A 589 17.66 -43.60 -17.93
C ASN A 589 17.08 -44.39 -19.10
N LEU A 590 15.95 -43.96 -19.67
CA LEU A 590 15.33 -44.58 -20.86
C LEU A 590 16.17 -44.36 -22.13
N PHE A 591 16.97 -43.30 -22.19
CA PHE A 591 17.86 -42.99 -23.31
C PHE A 591 19.30 -43.47 -23.10
N ASN A 592 19.57 -44.18 -21.98
CA ASN A 592 20.85 -44.79 -21.69
C ASN A 592 21.14 -45.92 -22.69
N GLU A 593 22.39 -46.07 -23.10
CA GLU A 593 22.79 -47.09 -24.09
C GLU A 593 22.50 -48.52 -23.62
N GLU A 594 22.76 -48.84 -22.38
CA GLU A 594 22.50 -50.13 -21.77
C GLU A 594 21.00 -50.49 -21.80
N PHE A 595 20.13 -49.55 -21.48
CA PHE A 595 18.68 -49.77 -21.53
C PHE A 595 18.21 -49.99 -22.97
N MET A 596 18.69 -49.19 -23.93
CA MET A 596 18.35 -49.35 -25.35
C MET A 596 18.86 -50.69 -25.90
N GLU A 597 20.05 -51.10 -25.53
CA GLU A 597 20.58 -52.43 -25.93
C GLU A 597 19.74 -53.58 -25.36
N ASN A 598 19.33 -53.48 -24.10
CA ASN A 598 18.46 -54.49 -23.48
C ASN A 598 17.09 -54.55 -24.16
N LEU A 599 16.53 -53.42 -24.57
CA LEU A 599 15.32 -53.36 -25.38
C LEU A 599 15.53 -54.03 -26.75
N ILE A 600 16.63 -53.74 -27.43
CA ILE A 600 16.96 -54.36 -28.71
C ILE A 600 17.15 -55.90 -28.58
N LYS A 601 17.76 -56.37 -27.50
CA LYS A 601 17.89 -57.83 -27.20
C LYS A 601 16.55 -58.49 -26.94
N SER A 602 15.55 -57.76 -26.45
CA SER A 602 14.18 -58.24 -26.20
C SER A 602 13.31 -58.35 -27.48
N ALA A 603 13.83 -57.93 -28.62
CA ALA A 603 13.11 -57.92 -29.89
C ALA A 603 12.86 -59.35 -30.37
N PHE A 604 11.65 -59.68 -30.82
CA PHE A 604 11.27 -60.94 -31.43
C PHE A 604 11.18 -60.82 -32.96
N LEU A 605 11.24 -61.99 -33.68
CA LEU A 605 11.15 -62.02 -35.14
C LEU A 605 9.74 -61.68 -35.61
N PHE A 606 9.65 -60.81 -36.61
CA PHE A 606 8.41 -60.42 -37.27
C PHE A 606 8.69 -60.11 -38.75
N ASN A 607 8.13 -60.91 -39.66
CA ASN A 607 8.24 -60.74 -41.12
C ASN A 607 9.69 -60.39 -41.59
N ASP A 608 10.65 -61.20 -41.33
CA ASP A 608 12.07 -61.05 -41.63
C ASP A 608 12.74 -59.84 -41.00
N SER A 609 12.07 -59.17 -40.02
CA SER A 609 12.60 -58.08 -39.22
C SER A 609 12.43 -58.39 -37.74
N LYS A 610 12.86 -57.51 -36.87
CA LYS A 610 12.67 -57.62 -35.42
C LYS A 610 11.69 -56.57 -34.93
N MET A 611 10.77 -56.96 -34.02
CA MET A 611 9.77 -56.07 -33.40
C MET A 611 10.02 -55.98 -31.89
N ILE A 612 9.97 -54.76 -31.38
CA ILE A 612 10.01 -54.46 -29.95
C ILE A 612 8.63 -53.98 -29.50
N VAL A 613 8.02 -54.71 -28.56
CA VAL A 613 6.76 -54.28 -27.91
C VAL A 613 7.05 -54.07 -26.42
N LYS A 614 6.88 -52.83 -25.93
CA LYS A 614 7.17 -52.51 -24.52
C LYS A 614 6.15 -51.52 -23.96
N SER A 615 5.76 -51.73 -22.72
CA SER A 615 4.91 -50.79 -21.96
C SER A 615 5.75 -49.91 -21.03
N PHE A 616 5.30 -48.68 -20.86
CA PHE A 616 5.87 -47.66 -20.00
C PHE A 616 4.75 -46.98 -19.22
N ASP A 617 5.11 -46.30 -18.13
CA ASP A 617 4.19 -45.53 -17.32
C ASP A 617 4.62 -44.05 -17.29
N ASN A 618 3.66 -43.14 -17.45
CA ASN A 618 3.84 -41.68 -17.29
C ASN A 618 4.87 -41.00 -18.21
N LEU A 619 5.13 -41.55 -19.40
CA LEU A 619 5.95 -40.95 -20.45
C LEU A 619 5.13 -40.01 -21.34
N SER A 620 5.76 -38.98 -21.86
CA SER A 620 5.11 -38.15 -22.89
C SER A 620 5.11 -38.86 -24.25
N GLN A 621 4.14 -38.53 -25.10
CA GLN A 621 4.08 -39.01 -26.48
C GLN A 621 5.37 -38.72 -27.26
N ASN A 622 6.00 -37.54 -26.99
CA ASN A 622 7.25 -37.16 -27.61
C ASN A 622 8.44 -38.05 -27.16
N ASP A 623 8.45 -38.43 -25.87
CA ASP A 623 9.50 -39.31 -25.35
C ASP A 623 9.43 -40.69 -25.99
N LEU A 624 8.24 -41.26 -26.11
CA LEU A 624 8.03 -42.54 -26.81
C LEU A 624 8.47 -42.48 -28.27
N LYS A 625 8.12 -41.41 -28.97
CA LYS A 625 8.52 -41.19 -30.36
C LYS A 625 10.05 -41.04 -30.51
N ASN A 626 10.67 -40.25 -29.63
CA ASN A 626 12.12 -40.05 -29.62
C ASN A 626 12.88 -41.35 -29.30
N LEU A 627 12.37 -42.15 -28.33
CA LEU A 627 12.94 -43.46 -28.00
C LEU A 627 12.84 -44.41 -29.20
N SER A 628 11.68 -44.47 -29.85
CA SER A 628 11.50 -45.27 -31.07
C SER A 628 12.48 -44.87 -32.17
N MET A 629 12.60 -43.57 -32.46
CA MET A 629 13.52 -43.05 -33.49
C MET A 629 15.00 -43.41 -33.18
N LYS A 630 15.43 -43.27 -31.91
CA LYS A 630 16.80 -43.64 -31.52
C LYS A 630 17.09 -45.12 -31.67
N ILE A 631 16.14 -45.99 -31.29
CA ILE A 631 16.26 -47.44 -31.42
C ILE A 631 16.29 -47.86 -32.90
N LEU A 632 15.41 -47.29 -33.73
CA LEU A 632 15.38 -47.56 -35.18
C LEU A 632 16.64 -47.03 -35.88
N GLY A 633 17.26 -45.98 -35.36
CA GLY A 633 18.55 -45.47 -35.87
C GLY A 633 19.72 -46.44 -35.63
N LYS A 634 19.63 -47.34 -34.66
CA LYS A 634 20.66 -48.35 -34.38
C LYS A 634 20.63 -49.58 -35.34
N SER A 635 19.48 -49.87 -35.96
CA SER A 635 19.36 -50.96 -36.95
C SER A 635 18.14 -50.78 -37.86
N GLU A 636 18.35 -50.91 -39.17
CA GLU A 636 17.25 -50.87 -40.17
C GLU A 636 16.28 -52.07 -40.10
N ASN A 637 16.64 -53.09 -39.34
CA ASN A 637 15.85 -54.36 -39.17
C ASN A 637 15.00 -54.32 -37.88
N LEU A 638 14.82 -53.18 -37.25
CA LEU A 638 14.04 -53.01 -36.02
C LEU A 638 12.73 -52.28 -36.31
N ASN A 639 11.68 -52.67 -35.58
CA ASN A 639 10.39 -51.97 -35.51
C ASN A 639 9.98 -51.83 -34.06
N THR A 640 9.20 -50.83 -33.71
CA THR A 640 8.81 -50.60 -32.33
C THR A 640 7.31 -50.36 -32.18
N ILE A 641 6.72 -50.90 -31.12
CA ILE A 641 5.39 -50.51 -30.61
C ILE A 641 5.54 -50.26 -29.13
N PHE A 642 5.44 -49.00 -28.77
CA PHE A 642 5.54 -48.55 -27.39
C PHE A 642 4.17 -48.12 -26.87
N ILE A 643 3.85 -48.58 -25.67
CA ILE A 643 2.57 -48.38 -25.00
C ILE A 643 2.85 -47.60 -23.75
N ASN A 644 2.18 -46.48 -23.53
CA ASN A 644 2.28 -45.70 -22.30
C ASN A 644 0.93 -45.57 -21.60
N LYS A 645 0.91 -45.80 -20.31
CA LYS A 645 -0.26 -45.55 -19.47
C LYS A 645 0.01 -44.32 -18.58
N ASP A 646 -0.89 -43.34 -18.62
CA ASP A 646 -0.83 -42.16 -17.77
C ASP A 646 -2.22 -41.80 -17.18
N GLU A 647 -2.34 -40.71 -16.50
CA GLU A 647 -3.60 -40.26 -15.90
C GLU A 647 -4.70 -39.95 -16.93
N LYS A 648 -4.37 -39.75 -18.21
CA LYS A 648 -5.31 -39.42 -19.29
C LYS A 648 -5.82 -40.66 -20.03
N GLY A 649 -5.09 -41.79 -19.93
CA GLY A 649 -5.41 -43.00 -20.63
C GLY A 649 -4.18 -43.75 -21.12
N ILE A 650 -4.33 -44.48 -22.21
CA ILE A 650 -3.25 -45.29 -22.82
C ILE A 650 -2.91 -44.71 -24.20
N THR A 651 -1.64 -44.36 -24.39
CA THR A 651 -1.09 -43.92 -25.69
C THR A 651 -0.22 -45.05 -26.26
N ILE A 652 -0.41 -45.40 -27.53
CA ILE A 652 0.42 -46.37 -28.24
C ILE A 652 1.08 -45.66 -29.42
N ILE A 653 2.39 -45.88 -29.59
CA ILE A 653 3.15 -45.37 -30.74
C ILE A 653 3.85 -46.55 -31.39
N GLY A 654 3.55 -46.78 -32.65
CA GLY A 654 4.23 -47.75 -33.49
C GLY A 654 5.05 -47.08 -34.59
N MET A 655 6.27 -47.56 -34.80
CA MET A 655 7.15 -47.10 -35.87
C MET A 655 7.83 -48.26 -36.58
N VAL A 656 7.90 -48.17 -37.89
CA VAL A 656 8.44 -49.22 -38.78
C VAL A 656 9.84 -48.78 -39.28
N GLY A 657 10.79 -49.70 -39.21
CA GLY A 657 12.13 -49.51 -39.73
C GLY A 657 12.22 -49.62 -41.24
N LYS A 658 13.28 -49.08 -41.82
CA LYS A 658 13.48 -48.96 -43.29
C LYS A 658 13.41 -50.27 -44.07
N ARG A 659 13.78 -51.37 -43.45
CA ARG A 659 13.78 -52.68 -44.12
C ARG A 659 12.38 -53.19 -44.37
N LEU A 660 11.46 -53.06 -43.39
CA LEU A 660 10.08 -53.55 -43.53
C LEU A 660 9.28 -52.60 -44.47
N MET A 661 9.56 -51.28 -44.44
CA MET A 661 8.94 -50.33 -45.37
C MET A 661 9.17 -50.64 -46.84
N LYS A 662 10.38 -51.15 -47.21
CA LYS A 662 10.71 -51.51 -48.61
C LYS A 662 9.92 -52.70 -49.13
N ARG A 663 9.27 -53.50 -48.29
CA ARG A 663 8.57 -54.72 -48.68
C ARG A 663 7.04 -54.59 -48.75
N SER A 664 6.47 -53.41 -48.37
CA SER A 664 5.03 -53.07 -48.45
C SER A 664 4.05 -54.09 -47.80
N VAL A 665 4.53 -54.93 -46.86
CA VAL A 665 3.72 -55.99 -46.28
C VAL A 665 2.99 -55.61 -45.01
N PHE A 666 3.42 -54.55 -44.33
CA PHE A 666 2.84 -54.10 -43.05
C PHE A 666 2.61 -52.60 -43.00
N ASN A 667 1.37 -52.18 -42.70
CA ASN A 667 0.96 -50.81 -42.58
C ASN A 667 0.65 -50.47 -41.11
N MET A 668 1.52 -49.70 -40.47
CA MET A 668 1.42 -49.35 -39.05
C MET A 668 0.19 -48.45 -38.75
N GLY A 669 -0.22 -47.60 -39.71
CA GLY A 669 -1.43 -46.79 -39.57
C GLY A 669 -2.71 -47.62 -39.52
N ASN A 670 -2.85 -48.64 -40.41
CA ASN A 670 -3.99 -49.57 -40.39
C ASN A 670 -3.98 -50.41 -39.11
N PHE A 671 -2.81 -50.89 -38.68
CA PHE A 671 -2.66 -51.59 -37.42
C PHE A 671 -3.08 -50.75 -36.22
N ALA A 672 -2.77 -49.46 -36.22
CA ALA A 672 -3.22 -48.52 -35.18
C ALA A 672 -4.74 -48.33 -35.18
N ILE A 673 -5.39 -48.31 -36.36
CA ILE A 673 -6.86 -48.25 -36.48
C ILE A 673 -7.52 -49.52 -35.91
N ASP A 674 -6.98 -50.69 -36.17
CA ASP A 674 -7.49 -51.95 -35.64
C ASP A 674 -7.45 -51.99 -34.11
N ILE A 675 -6.34 -51.57 -33.50
CA ILE A 675 -6.22 -51.47 -32.04
C ILE A 675 -7.23 -50.48 -31.48
N ALA A 676 -7.33 -49.30 -32.07
CA ALA A 676 -8.26 -48.26 -31.64
C ALA A 676 -9.71 -48.74 -31.69
N SER A 677 -10.09 -49.43 -32.74
CA SER A 677 -11.45 -49.96 -32.94
C SER A 677 -11.82 -51.00 -31.87
N LYS A 678 -10.89 -51.85 -31.49
CA LYS A 678 -11.12 -52.91 -30.47
C LYS A 678 -11.29 -52.36 -29.07
N TYR A 679 -10.51 -51.31 -28.71
CA TYR A 679 -10.48 -50.77 -27.35
C TYR A 679 -11.21 -49.44 -27.21
N GLY A 680 -12.05 -49.04 -28.18
CA GLY A 680 -12.85 -47.83 -28.09
C GLY A 680 -12.03 -46.54 -28.13
N GLY A 681 -10.85 -46.56 -28.75
CA GLY A 681 -9.91 -45.45 -28.82
C GLY A 681 -9.99 -44.68 -30.15
N LYS A 682 -9.09 -43.71 -30.29
CA LYS A 682 -8.83 -43.01 -31.54
C LYS A 682 -7.44 -43.38 -32.03
N GLY A 683 -7.32 -43.80 -33.27
CA GLY A 683 -6.06 -44.25 -33.86
C GLY A 683 -5.97 -43.94 -35.33
N GLY A 684 -4.73 -43.99 -35.85
CA GLY A 684 -4.41 -43.79 -37.27
C GLY A 684 -2.93 -43.50 -37.46
N GLY A 685 -2.56 -43.25 -38.71
CA GLY A 685 -1.17 -42.95 -39.03
C GLY A 685 -0.87 -43.09 -40.52
N LYS A 686 0.40 -43.36 -40.82
CA LYS A 686 0.93 -43.67 -42.15
C LYS A 686 1.48 -45.11 -42.17
N GLU A 687 1.99 -45.54 -43.29
CA GLU A 687 2.57 -46.87 -43.41
C GLU A 687 3.71 -47.14 -42.41
N ASP A 688 4.52 -46.14 -42.12
CA ASP A 688 5.69 -46.22 -41.25
C ASP A 688 5.44 -45.76 -39.81
N TYR A 689 4.28 -45.16 -39.51
CA TYR A 689 3.95 -44.61 -38.21
C TYR A 689 2.47 -44.81 -37.88
N GLY A 690 2.20 -45.31 -36.70
CA GLY A 690 0.86 -45.40 -36.14
C GLY A 690 0.79 -44.84 -34.71
N GLN A 691 -0.36 -44.26 -34.42
CA GLN A 691 -0.63 -43.73 -33.08
C GLN A 691 -2.06 -44.12 -32.66
N VAL A 692 -2.21 -44.50 -31.38
CA VAL A 692 -3.51 -44.80 -30.77
C VAL A 692 -3.60 -44.09 -29.45
N PHE A 693 -4.78 -43.55 -29.13
CA PHE A 693 -5.14 -43.08 -27.80
C PHE A 693 -6.43 -43.77 -27.34
N ILE A 694 -6.38 -44.40 -26.17
CA ILE A 694 -7.49 -45.07 -25.50
C ILE A 694 -7.75 -44.33 -24.19
N GLY A 695 -8.93 -43.69 -24.09
CA GLY A 695 -9.31 -42.89 -22.89
C GLY A 695 -9.73 -43.75 -21.69
N ASP A 696 -10.01 -45.04 -21.90
CA ASP A 696 -10.37 -45.99 -20.84
C ASP A 696 -9.13 -46.42 -20.04
N LYS A 697 -9.11 -46.04 -18.76
CA LYS A 697 -8.02 -46.33 -17.82
C LYS A 697 -8.07 -47.74 -17.24
N GLU A 698 -9.18 -48.44 -17.38
CA GLU A 698 -9.39 -49.81 -16.86
C GLU A 698 -8.86 -50.88 -17.80
N VAL A 699 -8.44 -50.51 -19.00
CA VAL A 699 -7.84 -51.47 -19.93
C VAL A 699 -6.60 -52.11 -19.32
N ASN A 700 -6.61 -53.47 -19.28
CA ASN A 700 -5.49 -54.22 -18.74
C ASN A 700 -4.33 -54.19 -19.75
N LEU A 701 -3.19 -53.65 -19.33
CA LEU A 701 -1.99 -53.54 -20.18
C LEU A 701 -1.46 -54.88 -20.65
N LYS A 702 -1.54 -55.93 -19.83
CA LYS A 702 -1.08 -57.29 -20.23
C LYS A 702 -1.92 -57.85 -21.37
N ASP A 703 -3.24 -57.68 -21.26
CA ASP A 703 -4.17 -58.13 -22.30
C ASP A 703 -4.00 -57.36 -23.60
N LEU A 704 -3.77 -56.05 -23.48
CA LEU A 704 -3.46 -55.21 -24.63
C LEU A 704 -2.15 -55.56 -25.31
N VAL A 705 -1.09 -55.83 -24.55
CA VAL A 705 0.22 -56.27 -25.07
C VAL A 705 0.09 -57.64 -25.74
N ASN A 706 -0.65 -58.60 -25.15
CA ASN A 706 -0.90 -59.94 -25.73
C ASN A 706 -1.69 -59.80 -27.02
N PHE A 707 -2.75 -58.99 -27.03
CA PHE A 707 -3.52 -58.74 -28.25
C PHE A 707 -2.66 -58.18 -29.39
N ILE A 708 -1.81 -57.18 -29.07
CA ILE A 708 -0.87 -56.57 -30.02
C ILE A 708 0.06 -57.63 -30.59
N LYS A 709 0.61 -58.55 -29.77
CA LYS A 709 1.49 -59.63 -30.20
C LYS A 709 0.75 -60.66 -31.04
N GLU A 710 -0.48 -61.02 -30.65
CA GLU A 710 -1.31 -62.00 -31.45
C GLU A 710 -1.65 -61.42 -32.83
N LYS A 711 -2.05 -60.12 -32.87
CA LYS A 711 -2.32 -59.44 -34.14
C LYS A 711 -1.07 -59.37 -35.05
N LEU A 712 0.09 -59.10 -34.46
CA LEU A 712 1.36 -59.15 -35.21
C LEU A 712 1.66 -60.53 -35.79
N ASN A 713 1.35 -61.59 -35.08
CA ASN A 713 1.55 -63.00 -35.58
C ASN A 713 0.54 -63.38 -36.65
N GLN A 714 -0.58 -62.68 -36.81
CA GLN A 714 -1.59 -62.95 -37.85
C GLN A 714 -1.34 -62.22 -39.17
N ASN A 715 -0.50 -61.15 -39.13
CA ASN A 715 -0.08 -60.34 -40.26
C ASN A 715 1.34 -60.73 -40.71
#